data_04967aab8a482e9bffeb8bf0c6afcc36
#
_entry.id   04967aab8a482e9bffeb8bf0c6afcc36
#
_cell.length_a   1.000
_cell.length_b   1.000
_cell.length_c   1.000
_cell.angle_alpha   90.00
_cell.angle_beta   90.00
_cell.angle_gamma   90.00
#
_symmetry.space_group_name_H-M   'P 1'
#
loop_
_entity.id
_entity.type
_entity.pdbx_description
1 polymer ?
#
loop_
_entity_poly.entity_id
_entity_poly.type
_entity_poly.pdbx_seq_one_letter_code
_entity_poly.pdbx_strand_id
1 'polypeptide(L)'
;MALLASLLILPVAGAHAAGSLGVAKWEAGTCTGNETQVKSCEYTSPHSAFYTQAAGHPPWGLTGFELTTSGAAPTGSPLKRLRVDVPPGLAADPQALAVCAPSQFEANTCPADTKAGFVQLKAYVEIPLAAQALTLEGNVYNLPQEAGHPLMFGIDVKGIPPLVKDVHLVLEGHVSYAHEDVLAARGVPSGDFHEWFEINNIPTTVAVEALGIPLTDAPLKTIESKLFFNGHAGKEGKENFLTMPSNCKAPSTSYLELETYPPVEKASQPTTPPVSVDGCENPNLPFKPTATIAPETSQYDSPDGITTDVHVPQFEKSNQLNTADIADAHVTLPEGLTLNPSAVNGLQACTQSQLHKGSAAPVECPAASKIGTVNIETDLPPRSLSGNVYLGQEDGTAAIEGLPHPFLIFIDAESVYDVSVRLEGQAFPNAATGQLEVSFLGNPQLPFSDLTLTLNGGPRAPLANPLSCGAASTSFAFSAYTGASFGGATPFTVSGCPETTPFALSQATTNSAPNAGAYTDYTFNLERGDGNQYLGKVSTVLPAGLVGEIPKVTLCGAAQAQAGSCTAASQIGTATAYVGAGSEPYPFSGPVFLTGPYQGAPYGLSIPIHAAAGPFDLGNVVTHATIGVDPHSGRVIVTTTDLPSIFKGVPLRLRKVTVTVHRSGNFLFNPTNCGPLATNTTLTSTAGATQSLASPFAVANCNALPFKPNFSAATSASTDPKTLKANGAALRVNLLQNAHEANIHSVVAELPKSLPSRLTTLQKACPEATYAASPSSCPEGSKVGSATVTTPVLPQPLKGPAYLVSHGGAAFPDLDLLLEGDNGVRVILESNTDIKGGITKSTFASIPDVPVSSFVLELPSGPNSALTAVGALCTQTLTMPTTITAQSGTVVKVATPIAVSGCTGKGKGKTRIKILSKKIKNNKLVLRVQTFAAGRVSVKNRNLKTTFKKFAKAGKFTIKVPLSRKGVKGQRAHKLSFKARVGFLPKSKAESVSVAFTNVGFKHKAKKKGKKKR
;
A
#
# COMPACT_ATOMS: atom_id res chain seq x y z
N MET A 1 -30.80 -64.78 79.09
CA MET A 1 -31.78 -64.02 79.86
C MET A 1 -32.03 -62.77 79.09
N ALA A 2 -33.26 -62.63 78.56
CA ALA A 2 -33.74 -61.54 77.69
C ALA A 2 -34.14 -60.39 78.55
N LEU A 3 -33.98 -59.17 78.11
CA LEU A 3 -34.77 -58.05 78.51
C LEU A 3 -35.05 -57.16 77.22
N LEU A 4 -36.37 -57.15 76.91
CA LEU A 4 -36.95 -56.31 75.92
C LEU A 4 -36.75 -54.82 76.24
N ALA A 5 -36.34 -53.98 75.35
CA ALA A 5 -36.55 -52.56 75.40
C ALA A 5 -37.36 -52.17 74.15
N SER A 6 -38.60 -51.74 74.39
CA SER A 6 -39.57 -51.26 73.43
C SER A 6 -39.14 -49.83 72.98
N LEU A 7 -38.72 -49.65 71.70
CA LEU A 7 -38.50 -48.38 71.15
C LEU A 7 -39.82 -47.87 70.56
N LEU A 8 -40.36 -46.81 71.15
CA LEU A 8 -41.48 -46.02 70.57
C LEU A 8 -40.93 -45.34 69.26
N ILE A 9 -41.38 -45.82 68.12
CA ILE A 9 -41.25 -45.12 66.87
C ILE A 9 -42.34 -44.03 66.86
N LEU A 10 -41.93 -42.79 67.08
CA LEU A 10 -42.73 -41.63 66.73
C LEU A 10 -42.65 -41.50 65.22
N PRO A 11 -43.76 -41.24 64.45
CA PRO A 11 -43.68 -40.97 63.05
C PRO A 11 -42.96 -39.65 62.85
N VAL A 12 -41.77 -39.73 62.24
CA VAL A 12 -41.17 -38.54 61.63
C VAL A 12 -42.16 -38.05 60.60
N ALA A 13 -42.78 -36.90 60.89
CA ALA A 13 -43.54 -36.19 59.85
C ALA A 13 -42.62 -36.05 58.58
N GLY A 14 -43.02 -36.70 57.54
CA GLY A 14 -42.30 -36.62 56.23
C GLY A 14 -42.12 -35.14 55.89
N ALA A 15 -40.85 -34.75 55.77
CA ALA A 15 -40.53 -33.51 55.15
C ALA A 15 -41.10 -33.60 53.74
N HIS A 16 -42.18 -32.89 53.48
CA HIS A 16 -42.68 -32.67 52.17
C HIS A 16 -41.51 -32.02 51.44
N ALA A 17 -41.02 -32.66 50.39
CA ALA A 17 -40.04 -32.04 49.48
C ALA A 17 -40.67 -30.72 49.03
N ALA A 18 -40.05 -29.61 49.52
CA ALA A 18 -40.45 -28.28 49.02
C ALA A 18 -40.29 -28.34 47.48
N GLY A 19 -41.35 -28.07 46.75
CA GLY A 19 -41.30 -28.01 45.26
C GLY A 19 -40.21 -27.04 44.84
N SER A 20 -39.64 -27.26 43.67
CA SER A 20 -38.62 -26.37 43.11
C SER A 20 -39.19 -24.98 42.81
N LEU A 21 -38.35 -23.95 42.77
CA LEU A 21 -38.70 -22.60 42.35
C LEU A 21 -39.47 -22.65 41.02
N GLY A 22 -40.67 -22.11 40.95
CA GLY A 22 -41.47 -22.03 39.76
C GLY A 22 -42.12 -20.66 39.64
N VAL A 23 -42.22 -20.15 38.43
CA VAL A 23 -42.94 -18.92 38.05
C VAL A 23 -44.28 -19.33 37.50
N ALA A 24 -45.37 -18.98 38.16
CA ALA A 24 -46.75 -19.25 37.76
C ALA A 24 -47.23 -18.23 36.71
N LYS A 25 -46.84 -16.96 36.90
CA LYS A 25 -47.21 -15.86 36.01
C LYS A 25 -46.02 -14.89 35.88
N TRP A 26 -45.74 -14.42 34.68
CA TRP A 26 -44.84 -13.31 34.38
C TRP A 26 -45.46 -12.38 33.37
N GLU A 27 -45.49 -11.10 33.67
CA GLU A 27 -46.03 -10.05 32.82
C GLU A 27 -45.16 -8.79 32.90
N ALA A 28 -44.89 -8.16 31.77
CA ALA A 28 -44.24 -6.87 31.69
C ALA A 28 -44.77 -6.11 30.45
N GLY A 29 -44.79 -4.81 30.51
CA GLY A 29 -45.26 -3.95 29.44
C GLY A 29 -45.65 -2.56 29.94
N THR A 30 -46.31 -1.82 29.07
CA THR A 30 -46.72 -0.45 29.33
C THR A 30 -48.27 -0.36 29.31
N CYS A 31 -48.84 0.34 30.27
CA CYS A 31 -50.30 0.37 30.47
C CYS A 31 -50.90 1.76 30.28
N THR A 32 -52.16 1.81 29.89
CA THR A 32 -52.99 3.02 29.83
C THR A 32 -53.82 3.21 31.12
N GLY A 33 -54.38 4.38 31.30
CA GLY A 33 -55.32 4.66 32.39
C GLY A 33 -54.68 5.40 33.59
N ASN A 34 -55.48 5.58 34.65
CA ASN A 34 -55.02 6.22 35.89
C ASN A 34 -54.51 5.16 36.90
N GLU A 35 -53.96 5.60 38.04
CA GLU A 35 -53.42 4.74 39.09
C GLU A 35 -54.38 3.64 39.59
N THR A 36 -55.68 3.90 39.62
CA THR A 36 -56.68 2.89 40.03
C THR A 36 -56.89 1.87 38.91
N GLN A 37 -56.93 2.31 37.66
CA GLN A 37 -57.15 1.45 36.51
C GLN A 37 -55.94 0.57 36.17
N VAL A 38 -54.74 1.08 36.37
CA VAL A 38 -53.50 0.33 36.06
C VAL A 38 -53.32 -0.90 36.97
N LYS A 39 -53.86 -0.90 38.19
CA LYS A 39 -53.85 -2.06 39.09
C LYS A 39 -54.52 -3.31 38.51
N SER A 40 -55.41 -3.15 37.54
CA SER A 40 -56.04 -4.23 36.77
C SER A 40 -55.44 -4.45 35.38
N CYS A 41 -54.31 -3.80 35.02
CA CYS A 41 -53.61 -4.02 33.79
C CYS A 41 -52.93 -5.38 33.84
N GLU A 42 -53.38 -6.31 33.02
CA GLU A 42 -52.83 -7.67 32.92
C GLU A 42 -52.71 -8.05 31.46
N TYR A 43 -51.67 -8.81 31.14
CA TYR A 43 -51.35 -9.24 29.77
C TYR A 43 -52.49 -10.12 29.15
N THR A 44 -53.26 -10.79 29.99
CA THR A 44 -54.39 -11.63 29.56
C THR A 44 -55.67 -10.83 29.39
N SER A 45 -55.67 -9.56 29.76
CA SER A 45 -56.80 -8.64 29.58
C SER A 45 -56.92 -8.26 28.10
N PRO A 46 -58.11 -7.83 27.60
CA PRO A 46 -58.18 -7.35 26.21
C PRO A 46 -57.10 -6.32 25.95
N HIS A 47 -56.45 -6.39 24.79
CA HIS A 47 -55.31 -5.55 24.38
C HIS A 47 -55.51 -4.03 24.52
N SER A 48 -56.70 -3.58 24.76
CA SER A 48 -57.08 -2.17 25.03
C SER A 48 -56.50 -1.56 26.31
N ALA A 49 -55.92 -2.39 27.21
CA ALA A 49 -55.30 -1.90 28.45
C ALA A 49 -53.81 -1.56 28.28
N PHE A 50 -53.16 -2.03 27.20
CA PHE A 50 -51.74 -1.74 26.93
C PHE A 50 -51.55 -0.50 26.07
N TYR A 51 -50.43 0.21 26.35
CA TYR A 51 -49.99 1.30 25.52
C TYR A 51 -48.97 0.74 24.51
N THR A 52 -49.22 0.91 23.23
CA THR A 52 -48.44 0.27 22.16
C THR A 52 -47.84 1.26 21.15
N GLN A 53 -48.18 2.55 21.24
CA GLN A 53 -47.74 3.56 20.28
C GLN A 53 -46.22 3.70 20.26
N ALA A 54 -45.60 3.46 19.10
CA ALA A 54 -44.16 3.65 18.86
C ALA A 54 -43.72 5.08 19.21
N ALA A 55 -42.56 5.20 19.88
CA ALA A 55 -41.96 6.45 20.35
C ALA A 55 -42.91 7.32 21.20
N GLY A 56 -44.01 6.73 21.74
CA GLY A 56 -44.93 7.42 22.60
C GLY A 56 -44.50 7.37 24.07
N HIS A 57 -45.24 8.11 24.89
CA HIS A 57 -45.00 8.20 26.31
C HIS A 57 -46.15 7.50 27.10
N PRO A 58 -45.93 6.25 27.52
CA PRO A 58 -46.95 5.50 28.23
C PRO A 58 -47.20 6.11 29.61
N PRO A 59 -48.47 6.14 30.12
CA PRO A 59 -48.74 6.60 31.49
C PRO A 59 -48.11 5.72 32.56
N TRP A 60 -47.93 4.43 32.31
CA TRP A 60 -47.41 3.46 33.26
C TRP A 60 -46.55 2.38 32.60
N GLY A 61 -45.45 2.00 33.32
CA GLY A 61 -44.71 0.75 33.08
C GLY A 61 -45.13 -0.30 34.12
N LEU A 62 -45.29 -1.55 33.75
CA LEU A 62 -45.66 -2.69 34.58
C LEU A 62 -44.58 -3.78 34.45
N THR A 63 -44.14 -4.28 35.61
CA THR A 63 -43.46 -5.58 35.74
C THR A 63 -44.08 -6.37 36.86
N GLY A 64 -44.56 -7.61 36.61
CA GLY A 64 -45.27 -8.41 37.58
C GLY A 64 -44.97 -9.90 37.47
N PHE A 65 -44.71 -10.57 38.56
CA PHE A 65 -44.56 -12.03 38.60
C PHE A 65 -45.31 -12.65 39.78
N GLU A 66 -45.76 -13.89 39.59
CA GLU A 66 -46.33 -14.74 40.64
C GLU A 66 -45.55 -16.05 40.67
N LEU A 67 -45.16 -16.48 41.88
CA LEU A 67 -44.49 -17.76 42.08
C LEU A 67 -45.49 -18.90 42.23
N THR A 68 -45.07 -20.09 41.85
CA THR A 68 -45.86 -21.31 42.09
C THR A 68 -45.97 -21.54 43.60
N THR A 69 -47.17 -21.81 44.07
CA THR A 69 -47.44 -22.03 45.51
C THR A 69 -47.85 -23.46 45.79
N SER A 70 -47.54 -23.93 46.99
CA SER A 70 -48.07 -25.15 47.57
C SER A 70 -48.86 -24.78 48.79
N GLY A 71 -50.20 -24.76 48.71
CA GLY A 71 -51.07 -24.12 49.68
C GLY A 71 -50.92 -22.60 49.62
N ALA A 72 -50.65 -21.93 50.74
CA ALA A 72 -50.46 -20.49 50.80
C ALA A 72 -49.01 -20.06 50.64
N ALA A 73 -48.03 -20.96 50.70
CA ALA A 73 -46.61 -20.67 50.67
C ALA A 73 -46.04 -20.88 49.24
N PRO A 74 -45.13 -20.04 48.76
CA PRO A 74 -44.43 -20.26 47.50
C PRO A 74 -43.54 -21.48 47.59
N THR A 75 -43.37 -22.19 46.48
CA THR A 75 -42.43 -23.31 46.34
C THR A 75 -41.01 -22.79 46.27
N GLY A 76 -40.04 -23.63 46.64
CA GLY A 76 -38.59 -23.29 46.65
C GLY A 76 -38.14 -22.51 47.86
N SER A 77 -36.84 -22.15 47.83
CA SER A 77 -36.21 -21.28 48.85
C SER A 77 -36.64 -19.82 48.66
N PRO A 78 -36.46 -18.97 49.68
CA PRO A 78 -36.74 -17.54 49.56
C PRO A 78 -35.93 -16.90 48.42
N LEU A 79 -36.51 -15.92 47.74
CA LEU A 79 -35.78 -15.17 46.72
C LEU A 79 -34.64 -14.37 47.32
N LYS A 80 -33.47 -14.45 46.68
CA LYS A 80 -32.29 -13.67 46.96
C LYS A 80 -32.13 -12.51 46.00
N ARG A 81 -32.34 -12.79 44.72
CA ARG A 81 -32.15 -11.84 43.61
C ARG A 81 -33.29 -11.92 42.63
N LEU A 82 -33.70 -10.76 42.18
CA LEU A 82 -34.62 -10.55 41.07
C LEU A 82 -33.92 -9.69 40.04
N ARG A 83 -33.97 -10.06 38.74
CA ARG A 83 -33.57 -9.23 37.62
C ARG A 83 -34.71 -9.17 36.59
N VAL A 84 -34.89 -7.97 36.01
CA VAL A 84 -35.80 -7.72 34.91
C VAL A 84 -35.06 -6.98 33.82
N ASP A 85 -35.03 -7.54 32.61
CA ASP A 85 -34.53 -6.89 31.40
C ASP A 85 -35.73 -6.38 30.63
N VAL A 86 -35.75 -5.09 30.29
CA VAL A 86 -36.78 -4.48 29.45
C VAL A 86 -36.38 -4.54 27.98
N PRO A 87 -37.31 -4.41 27.01
CA PRO A 87 -36.94 -4.53 25.60
C PRO A 87 -36.09 -3.33 25.13
N PRO A 88 -35.19 -3.52 24.14
CA PRO A 88 -34.45 -2.42 23.52
C PRO A 88 -35.36 -1.30 23.06
N GLY A 89 -34.98 -0.05 23.34
CA GLY A 89 -35.71 1.14 22.98
C GLY A 89 -36.82 1.55 23.99
N LEU A 90 -37.17 0.70 24.98
CA LEU A 90 -37.92 1.16 26.15
C LEU A 90 -36.94 1.83 27.11
N ALA A 91 -37.12 3.14 27.27
CA ALA A 91 -36.18 3.96 28.04
C ALA A 91 -36.84 4.71 29.18
N ALA A 92 -36.16 4.85 30.31
CA ALA A 92 -36.60 5.61 31.48
C ALA A 92 -35.65 6.82 31.71
N ASP A 93 -36.26 8.03 31.83
CA ASP A 93 -35.50 9.24 32.22
C ASP A 93 -35.68 9.56 33.72
N PRO A 94 -34.78 9.10 34.59
CA PRO A 94 -34.86 9.40 36.03
C PRO A 94 -34.60 10.88 36.32
N GLN A 95 -34.10 11.66 35.39
CA GLN A 95 -33.84 13.10 35.58
C GLN A 95 -35.12 13.95 35.41
N ALA A 96 -36.13 13.38 34.82
CA ALA A 96 -37.45 13.98 34.80
C ALA A 96 -38.12 14.07 36.22
N LEU A 97 -37.55 13.31 37.20
CA LEU A 97 -38.01 13.28 38.58
C LEU A 97 -37.01 13.93 39.53
N ALA A 98 -37.50 14.58 40.57
CA ALA A 98 -36.66 14.98 41.72
C ALA A 98 -36.07 13.74 42.41
N VAL A 99 -34.93 13.92 43.07
CA VAL A 99 -34.20 12.84 43.77
C VAL A 99 -34.49 12.86 45.26
N CYS A 100 -34.86 11.70 45.83
CA CYS A 100 -34.97 11.51 47.26
C CYS A 100 -33.60 11.21 47.86
N ALA A 101 -33.14 11.97 48.84
CA ALA A 101 -31.90 11.65 49.53
C ALA A 101 -31.95 10.31 50.26
N PRO A 102 -30.88 9.50 50.33
CA PRO A 102 -30.88 8.20 51.00
C PRO A 102 -31.35 8.28 52.44
N SER A 103 -30.98 9.32 53.19
CA SER A 103 -31.43 9.55 54.56
C SER A 103 -32.95 9.83 54.69
N GLN A 104 -33.53 10.46 53.68
CA GLN A 104 -34.99 10.70 53.60
C GLN A 104 -35.72 9.41 53.27
N PHE A 105 -35.13 8.61 52.35
CA PHE A 105 -35.68 7.31 51.99
C PHE A 105 -35.76 6.38 53.22
N GLU A 106 -34.64 6.24 53.94
CA GLU A 106 -34.57 5.43 55.15
C GLU A 106 -35.53 5.94 56.28
N ALA A 107 -35.77 7.25 56.32
CA ALA A 107 -36.68 7.86 57.27
C ALA A 107 -38.14 7.89 56.80
N ASN A 108 -38.51 7.35 55.64
CA ASN A 108 -39.87 7.43 55.03
C ASN A 108 -40.36 8.87 54.84
N THR A 109 -39.44 9.79 54.50
CA THR A 109 -39.75 11.23 54.34
C THR A 109 -39.46 11.75 52.96
N CYS A 110 -39.41 10.89 51.95
CA CYS A 110 -39.21 11.30 50.58
C CYS A 110 -40.27 12.32 50.14
N PRO A 111 -39.88 13.39 49.47
CA PRO A 111 -40.78 14.35 48.83
C PRO A 111 -41.69 13.68 47.78
N ALA A 112 -42.94 14.15 47.67
CA ALA A 112 -43.90 13.54 46.73
C ALA A 112 -43.47 13.63 45.23
N ASP A 113 -42.72 14.62 44.87
CA ASP A 113 -42.17 14.83 43.50
C ASP A 113 -41.00 13.90 43.16
N THR A 114 -40.50 13.14 44.14
CA THR A 114 -39.49 12.09 43.92
C THR A 114 -40.11 10.71 43.66
N LYS A 115 -41.49 10.60 43.74
CA LYS A 115 -42.20 9.34 43.54
C LYS A 115 -42.18 8.89 42.10
N ALA A 116 -41.45 7.78 41.83
CA ALA A 116 -41.38 7.18 40.52
C ALA A 116 -42.45 6.12 40.22
N GLY A 117 -43.17 5.66 41.23
CA GLY A 117 -44.21 4.64 41.07
C GLY A 117 -44.77 4.06 42.36
N PHE A 118 -45.36 2.87 42.27
CA PHE A 118 -45.81 2.11 43.43
C PHE A 118 -45.65 0.60 43.22
N VAL A 119 -45.66 -0.16 44.30
CA VAL A 119 -45.57 -1.62 44.31
C VAL A 119 -46.74 -2.25 45.01
N GLN A 120 -47.25 -3.36 44.50
CA GLN A 120 -48.12 -4.29 45.19
C GLN A 120 -47.37 -5.60 45.39
N LEU A 121 -47.16 -5.98 46.63
CA LEU A 121 -46.42 -7.17 47.04
C LEU A 121 -47.33 -8.12 47.79
N LYS A 122 -47.43 -9.36 47.37
CA LYS A 122 -48.03 -10.44 48.14
C LYS A 122 -46.95 -11.30 48.73
N ALA A 123 -46.87 -11.35 50.01
CA ALA A 123 -45.85 -12.03 50.73
C ALA A 123 -46.42 -13.05 51.71
N TYR A 124 -45.80 -14.18 51.84
CA TYR A 124 -46.08 -15.17 52.87
C TYR A 124 -45.20 -14.87 54.09
N VAL A 125 -45.89 -14.60 55.20
CA VAL A 125 -45.23 -14.26 56.49
C VAL A 125 -45.61 -15.30 57.53
N GLU A 126 -44.64 -15.89 58.21
CA GLU A 126 -44.85 -16.86 59.24
C GLU A 126 -44.83 -16.19 60.63
N ILE A 127 -46.00 -15.60 61.00
CA ILE A 127 -46.15 -15.02 62.37
C ILE A 127 -46.54 -16.09 63.40
N PRO A 128 -46.17 -15.94 64.65
CA PRO A 128 -46.56 -16.87 65.73
C PRO A 128 -48.10 -16.98 65.82
N LEU A 129 -48.65 -18.20 65.67
CA LEU A 129 -50.05 -18.59 65.65
C LEU A 129 -50.77 -18.59 64.28
N ALA A 130 -50.30 -17.98 63.21
CA ALA A 130 -50.93 -18.08 61.94
C ALA A 130 -49.99 -17.65 60.84
N ALA A 131 -49.57 -18.57 59.92
CA ALA A 131 -48.93 -18.20 58.65
C ALA A 131 -49.97 -17.64 57.67
N GLN A 132 -49.76 -16.46 57.10
CA GLN A 132 -50.65 -15.78 56.18
C GLN A 132 -49.99 -15.20 54.96
N ALA A 133 -50.73 -15.24 53.83
CA ALA A 133 -50.42 -14.42 52.71
C ALA A 133 -50.96 -13.00 52.93
N LEU A 134 -50.05 -12.01 52.99
CA LEU A 134 -50.40 -10.61 53.21
C LEU A 134 -50.20 -9.85 51.88
N THR A 135 -51.14 -8.97 51.54
CA THR A 135 -50.96 -8.00 50.45
C THR A 135 -50.52 -6.67 51.07
N LEU A 136 -49.32 -6.23 50.58
CA LEU A 136 -48.69 -5.01 51.02
C LEU A 136 -48.57 -4.04 49.83
N GLU A 137 -48.69 -2.76 50.10
CA GLU A 137 -48.50 -1.72 49.09
C GLU A 137 -47.33 -0.86 49.48
N GLY A 138 -46.65 -0.27 48.51
CA GLY A 138 -45.51 0.59 48.75
C GLY A 138 -45.32 1.63 47.67
N ASN A 139 -44.39 2.54 47.90
CA ASN A 139 -44.02 3.55 46.89
C ASN A 139 -42.64 3.28 46.38
N VAL A 140 -42.42 3.72 45.11
CA VAL A 140 -41.12 3.72 44.49
C VAL A 140 -40.64 5.16 44.38
N TYR A 141 -39.41 5.42 44.77
CA TYR A 141 -38.80 6.74 44.75
C TYR A 141 -37.55 6.76 43.95
N ASN A 142 -37.29 7.87 43.20
CA ASN A 142 -36.07 8.10 42.51
C ASN A 142 -34.94 8.42 43.50
N LEU A 143 -33.83 7.66 43.47
CA LEU A 143 -32.67 7.82 44.32
C LEU A 143 -31.46 8.42 43.54
N PRO A 144 -30.43 8.96 44.24
CA PRO A 144 -29.20 9.39 43.59
C PRO A 144 -28.53 8.24 42.86
N GLN A 145 -28.02 8.53 41.67
CA GLN A 145 -27.25 7.62 40.83
C GLN A 145 -25.87 7.31 41.47
N GLU A 146 -25.34 6.11 41.23
CA GLU A 146 -24.02 5.67 41.67
C GLU A 146 -23.23 5.11 40.50
N ALA A 147 -21.89 4.99 40.66
CA ALA A 147 -21.03 4.36 39.67
C ALA A 147 -21.49 2.93 39.37
N GLY A 148 -21.65 2.57 38.10
CA GLY A 148 -22.20 1.30 37.68
C GLY A 148 -23.74 1.20 37.72
N HIS A 149 -24.43 2.20 38.29
CA HIS A 149 -25.87 2.21 38.46
C HIS A 149 -26.47 3.56 37.99
N PRO A 150 -26.62 3.74 36.67
CA PRO A 150 -27.20 4.96 36.07
C PRO A 150 -28.64 5.22 36.52
N LEU A 151 -29.35 4.21 36.98
CA LEU A 151 -30.73 4.31 37.48
C LEU A 151 -30.82 3.68 38.88
N MET A 152 -31.33 4.39 39.84
CA MET A 152 -31.48 3.92 41.24
C MET A 152 -32.86 4.24 41.76
N PHE A 153 -33.57 3.25 42.25
CA PHE A 153 -34.90 3.46 42.84
C PHE A 153 -34.99 2.80 44.20
N GLY A 154 -35.60 3.51 45.16
CA GLY A 154 -35.93 2.99 46.48
C GLY A 154 -37.37 2.51 46.51
N ILE A 155 -37.60 1.28 46.90
CA ILE A 155 -38.94 0.68 47.10
C ILE A 155 -39.21 0.62 48.61
N ASP A 156 -40.20 1.40 49.02
CA ASP A 156 -40.66 1.47 50.42
C ASP A 156 -41.97 0.71 50.56
N VAL A 157 -41.89 -0.56 50.93
CA VAL A 157 -43.06 -1.43 51.17
C VAL A 157 -43.62 -1.18 52.54
N LYS A 158 -44.87 -0.68 52.63
CA LYS A 158 -45.52 -0.39 53.91
C LYS A 158 -45.97 -1.65 54.61
N GLY A 159 -45.52 -1.80 55.82
CA GLY A 159 -45.91 -2.85 56.72
C GLY A 159 -47.43 -2.67 57.18
N ILE A 160 -47.89 -3.59 57.99
CA ILE A 160 -49.25 -3.52 58.62
C ILE A 160 -49.04 -3.20 60.10
N PRO A 161 -49.09 -1.93 60.50
CA PRO A 161 -48.94 -1.56 61.86
C PRO A 161 -50.07 -2.17 62.77
N PRO A 162 -49.78 -2.65 63.96
CA PRO A 162 -48.47 -2.76 64.64
C PRO A 162 -47.75 -4.09 64.32
N LEU A 163 -48.22 -4.89 63.35
CA LEU A 163 -47.80 -6.31 63.20
C LEU A 163 -46.53 -6.48 62.36
N VAL A 164 -46.39 -5.73 61.28
CA VAL A 164 -45.26 -5.86 60.30
C VAL A 164 -44.69 -4.47 60.05
N LYS A 165 -43.37 -4.33 60.17
CA LYS A 165 -42.63 -3.08 59.85
C LYS A 165 -42.46 -2.87 58.37
N ASP A 166 -42.23 -1.60 57.99
CA ASP A 166 -41.87 -1.23 56.64
C ASP A 166 -40.57 -1.93 56.17
N VAL A 167 -40.49 -2.26 54.88
CA VAL A 167 -39.34 -2.91 54.25
C VAL A 167 -38.82 -2.00 53.15
N HIS A 168 -37.55 -1.64 53.21
CA HIS A 168 -36.87 -0.86 52.20
C HIS A 168 -36.04 -1.78 51.30
N LEU A 169 -36.20 -1.63 49.99
CA LEU A 169 -35.43 -2.33 48.97
C LEU A 169 -34.83 -1.29 48.00
N VAL A 170 -33.67 -1.58 47.45
CA VAL A 170 -33.08 -0.79 46.39
C VAL A 170 -33.16 -1.58 45.10
N LEU A 171 -33.72 -0.94 44.06
CA LEU A 171 -33.73 -1.42 42.71
C LEU A 171 -32.64 -0.71 41.96
N GLU A 172 -31.60 -1.44 41.59
CA GLU A 172 -30.43 -1.00 40.86
C GLU A 172 -30.69 -1.17 39.38
N GLY A 173 -30.52 -0.10 38.59
CA GLY A 173 -30.76 -0.12 37.14
C GLY A 173 -29.45 0.09 36.38
N HIS A 174 -29.33 -0.60 35.27
CA HIS A 174 -28.17 -0.66 34.41
C HIS A 174 -28.56 -0.44 32.94
N VAL A 175 -27.62 0.01 32.15
CA VAL A 175 -27.76 0.12 30.69
C VAL A 175 -26.56 -0.59 30.07
N SER A 176 -26.78 -1.64 29.30
CA SER A 176 -25.71 -2.42 28.70
C SER A 176 -26.21 -3.25 27.51
N TYR A 177 -25.29 -3.82 26.80
CA TYR A 177 -25.60 -4.89 25.84
C TYR A 177 -26.24 -6.10 26.57
N ALA A 178 -26.85 -6.98 25.79
CA ALA A 178 -27.42 -8.21 26.28
C ALA A 178 -26.49 -8.91 27.28
N HIS A 179 -27.02 -9.36 28.40
CA HIS A 179 -26.24 -10.08 29.39
C HIS A 179 -25.77 -11.42 28.81
N GLU A 180 -24.46 -11.55 28.59
CA GLU A 180 -23.84 -12.64 27.81
C GLU A 180 -24.20 -14.05 28.31
N ASP A 181 -24.33 -14.22 29.61
CA ASP A 181 -24.59 -15.50 30.26
C ASP A 181 -26.07 -15.92 30.28
N VAL A 182 -26.99 -14.99 30.40
CA VAL A 182 -28.42 -15.26 30.57
C VAL A 182 -29.16 -15.19 29.22
N LEU A 183 -28.92 -14.17 28.43
CA LEU A 183 -29.63 -13.92 27.17
C LEU A 183 -29.07 -14.76 26.01
N ALA A 184 -27.81 -15.03 25.98
CA ALA A 184 -27.19 -15.95 25.02
C ALA A 184 -27.75 -17.37 25.17
N ALA A 185 -27.95 -17.84 26.41
CA ALA A 185 -28.59 -19.14 26.67
C ALA A 185 -30.05 -19.23 26.21
N ARG A 186 -30.68 -18.08 25.95
CA ARG A 186 -32.08 -17.97 25.48
C ARG A 186 -32.20 -17.69 23.98
N GLY A 187 -31.09 -17.59 23.27
CA GLY A 187 -31.10 -17.27 21.84
C GLY A 187 -31.44 -15.81 21.52
N VAL A 188 -31.26 -14.90 22.46
CA VAL A 188 -31.32 -13.46 22.22
C VAL A 188 -30.05 -13.04 21.51
N PRO A 189 -30.12 -12.32 20.38
CA PRO A 189 -28.92 -11.90 19.67
C PRO A 189 -27.99 -11.09 20.60
N SER A 190 -26.70 -11.41 20.59
CA SER A 190 -25.69 -10.59 21.24
C SER A 190 -25.65 -9.23 20.53
N GLY A 191 -25.85 -8.13 21.27
CA GLY A 191 -25.73 -6.80 20.70
C GLY A 191 -26.98 -5.90 20.87
N ASP A 192 -28.05 -6.40 21.43
CA ASP A 192 -29.18 -5.57 21.84
C ASP A 192 -28.81 -4.74 23.07
N PHE A 193 -28.74 -3.43 22.90
CA PHE A 193 -28.49 -2.48 23.96
C PHE A 193 -29.81 -2.12 24.64
N HIS A 194 -29.91 -2.30 25.98
CA HIS A 194 -31.15 -2.13 26.73
C HIS A 194 -30.95 -1.79 28.20
N GLU A 195 -32.00 -1.34 28.88
CA GLU A 195 -32.03 -1.17 30.31
C GLU A 195 -32.41 -2.48 31.01
N TRP A 196 -31.83 -2.71 32.15
CA TRP A 196 -32.23 -3.80 33.05
C TRP A 196 -32.08 -3.40 34.49
N PHE A 197 -32.86 -4.04 35.38
CA PHE A 197 -33.02 -3.68 36.76
C PHE A 197 -32.87 -4.90 37.62
N GLU A 198 -32.22 -4.75 38.80
CA GLU A 198 -32.12 -5.84 39.75
C GLU A 198 -32.33 -5.40 41.19
N ILE A 199 -32.82 -6.33 41.99
CA ILE A 199 -32.87 -6.23 43.44
C ILE A 199 -32.02 -7.35 43.98
N ASN A 200 -31.02 -7.01 44.74
CA ASN A 200 -30.13 -7.95 45.40
C ASN A 200 -30.46 -8.08 46.90
N ASN A 201 -30.13 -9.23 47.46
CA ASN A 201 -30.26 -9.52 48.90
C ASN A 201 -31.68 -9.26 49.44
N ILE A 202 -32.70 -9.75 48.75
CA ILE A 202 -34.12 -9.65 49.16
C ILE A 202 -34.24 -10.23 50.56
N PRO A 203 -34.86 -9.51 51.55
CA PRO A 203 -35.00 -9.97 52.92
C PRO A 203 -35.78 -11.26 53.06
N THR A 204 -35.30 -12.18 53.87
CA THR A 204 -35.95 -13.46 54.18
C THR A 204 -36.72 -13.42 55.46
N THR A 205 -36.66 -12.32 56.18
CA THR A 205 -37.35 -12.08 57.45
C THR A 205 -37.88 -10.64 57.48
N VAL A 206 -38.90 -10.43 58.28
CA VAL A 206 -39.45 -9.10 58.55
C VAL A 206 -39.68 -8.93 60.05
N ALA A 207 -39.35 -7.75 60.56
CA ALA A 207 -39.55 -7.43 61.94
C ALA A 207 -41.06 -7.35 62.30
N VAL A 208 -41.41 -8.09 63.32
CA VAL A 208 -42.86 -8.14 63.78
C VAL A 208 -42.92 -7.57 65.18
N GLU A 209 -43.91 -6.74 65.38
CA GLU A 209 -44.23 -6.16 66.71
C GLU A 209 -45.60 -6.54 67.14
N ALA A 210 -45.81 -6.75 68.50
CA ALA A 210 -47.16 -6.85 69.06
C ALA A 210 -47.28 -5.93 70.27
N LEU A 211 -48.23 -5.05 70.30
CA LEU A 211 -48.44 -4.06 71.33
C LEU A 211 -47.24 -3.19 71.70
N GLY A 212 -46.39 -2.86 70.65
CA GLY A 212 -45.20 -2.08 70.81
C GLY A 212 -43.94 -2.85 71.33
N ILE A 213 -44.06 -4.17 71.49
CA ILE A 213 -42.98 -5.05 71.92
C ILE A 213 -42.39 -5.75 70.65
N PRO A 214 -41.10 -5.60 70.35
CA PRO A 214 -40.43 -6.35 69.27
C PRO A 214 -40.51 -7.86 69.51
N LEU A 215 -41.12 -8.60 68.62
CA LEU A 215 -41.07 -10.06 68.57
C LEU A 215 -39.84 -10.52 67.75
N THR A 216 -39.70 -11.83 67.67
CA THR A 216 -38.69 -12.39 66.76
C THR A 216 -39.03 -12.08 65.27
N ASP A 217 -38.00 -11.83 64.48
CA ASP A 217 -38.18 -11.65 63.04
C ASP A 217 -38.90 -12.85 62.43
N ALA A 218 -40.02 -12.55 61.71
CA ALA A 218 -40.80 -13.57 61.05
C ALA A 218 -40.23 -13.92 59.65
N PRO A 219 -40.18 -15.22 59.28
CA PRO A 219 -39.83 -15.62 57.93
C PRO A 219 -40.76 -14.98 56.90
N LEU A 220 -40.14 -14.43 55.87
CA LEU A 220 -40.78 -13.74 54.74
C LEU A 220 -40.45 -14.43 53.45
N LYS A 221 -41.46 -14.73 52.62
CA LYS A 221 -41.28 -15.22 51.27
C LYS A 221 -42.19 -14.45 50.30
N THR A 222 -41.66 -13.98 49.19
CA THR A 222 -42.42 -13.34 48.13
C THR A 222 -43.30 -14.35 47.40
N ILE A 223 -44.61 -14.06 47.25
CA ILE A 223 -45.54 -14.84 46.43
C ILE A 223 -45.74 -14.18 45.09
N GLU A 224 -46.05 -12.87 45.07
CA GLU A 224 -46.37 -12.07 43.92
C GLU A 224 -45.80 -10.67 44.12
N SER A 225 -45.24 -10.09 43.05
CA SER A 225 -44.87 -8.68 43.02
C SER A 225 -45.35 -8.06 41.75
N LYS A 226 -46.04 -6.90 41.85
CA LYS A 226 -46.35 -6.03 40.74
C LYS A 226 -45.78 -4.66 41.03
N LEU A 227 -44.85 -4.24 40.16
CA LEU A 227 -44.17 -2.96 40.21
C LEU A 227 -44.71 -2.09 39.09
N PHE A 228 -45.20 -0.91 39.42
CA PHE A 228 -45.72 0.06 38.49
C PHE A 228 -44.86 1.31 38.54
N PHE A 229 -44.26 1.65 37.39
CA PHE A 229 -43.58 2.90 37.20
C PHE A 229 -44.51 3.94 36.59
N ASN A 230 -44.51 5.15 37.17
CA ASN A 230 -45.26 6.28 36.61
C ASN A 230 -44.51 6.76 35.37
N GLY A 231 -45.12 6.65 34.20
CA GLY A 231 -44.51 7.04 32.93
C GLY A 231 -44.49 8.55 32.68
N HIS A 232 -45.17 9.34 33.51
CA HIS A 232 -45.23 10.77 33.43
C HIS A 232 -44.68 11.43 34.70
N ALA A 233 -43.86 12.45 34.54
CA ALA A 233 -43.14 13.13 35.61
C ALA A 233 -43.47 14.62 35.69
N GLY A 234 -42.84 15.33 36.60
CA GLY A 234 -42.93 16.75 36.78
C GLY A 234 -44.25 17.25 37.37
N LYS A 235 -44.43 18.56 37.49
CA LYS A 235 -45.68 19.17 37.95
C LYS A 235 -46.80 18.90 36.97
N GLU A 236 -47.84 18.26 37.44
CA GLU A 236 -49.04 17.89 36.69
C GLU A 236 -48.84 16.75 35.66
N GLY A 237 -47.71 15.95 35.76
CA GLY A 237 -47.43 14.83 34.85
C GLY A 237 -47.25 15.26 33.39
N LYS A 238 -46.66 16.44 33.18
CA LYS A 238 -46.46 16.99 31.85
C LYS A 238 -45.09 16.62 31.22
N GLU A 239 -44.16 16.17 32.01
CA GLU A 239 -42.88 15.70 31.58
C GLU A 239 -42.93 14.18 31.40
N ASN A 240 -42.01 13.65 30.62
CA ASN A 240 -41.98 12.24 30.29
C ASN A 240 -40.90 11.52 31.12
N PHE A 241 -41.27 10.37 31.71
CA PHE A 241 -40.35 9.47 32.40
C PHE A 241 -40.10 8.18 31.58
N LEU A 242 -41.11 7.69 30.83
CA LEU A 242 -40.95 6.49 30.01
C LEU A 242 -41.16 6.83 28.52
N THR A 243 -40.30 6.29 27.66
CA THR A 243 -40.44 6.37 26.20
C THR A 243 -40.50 4.96 25.61
N MET A 244 -41.45 4.74 24.72
CA MET A 244 -41.65 3.47 24.01
C MET A 244 -40.60 3.26 22.91
N PRO A 245 -40.26 2.00 22.62
CA PRO A 245 -39.45 1.68 21.43
C PRO A 245 -40.07 2.24 20.15
N SER A 246 -39.23 2.53 19.16
CA SER A 246 -39.65 2.96 17.82
C SER A 246 -39.65 1.85 16.77
N ASN A 247 -39.37 0.59 17.16
CA ASN A 247 -39.29 -0.54 16.27
C ASN A 247 -40.53 -1.45 16.33
N CYS A 248 -41.40 -1.34 15.32
CA CYS A 248 -42.57 -2.19 15.19
C CYS A 248 -42.28 -3.58 14.58
N LYS A 249 -41.08 -3.84 14.10
CA LYS A 249 -40.74 -5.10 13.42
C LYS A 249 -40.20 -6.15 14.37
N ALA A 250 -39.62 -5.73 15.50
CA ALA A 250 -39.05 -6.61 16.51
C ALA A 250 -40.08 -6.81 17.65
N PRO A 251 -40.19 -8.02 18.21
CA PRO A 251 -41.04 -8.25 19.39
C PRO A 251 -40.44 -7.55 20.62
N SER A 252 -41.26 -6.79 21.35
CA SER A 252 -40.87 -6.17 22.61
C SER A 252 -40.96 -7.20 23.75
N THR A 253 -39.89 -7.94 23.97
CA THR A 253 -39.80 -9.00 24.96
C THR A 253 -39.06 -8.53 26.20
N SER A 254 -39.68 -8.63 27.36
CA SER A 254 -38.99 -8.47 28.66
C SER A 254 -38.63 -9.83 29.23
N TYR A 255 -37.57 -9.89 30.02
CA TYR A 255 -37.10 -11.12 30.64
C TYR A 255 -37.11 -10.99 32.14
N LEU A 256 -37.53 -12.07 32.85
CA LEU A 256 -37.43 -12.21 34.29
C LEU A 256 -36.34 -13.23 34.63
N GLU A 257 -35.49 -12.93 35.60
CA GLU A 257 -34.58 -13.88 36.20
C GLU A 257 -34.71 -13.82 37.72
N LEU A 258 -34.88 -14.98 38.35
CA LEU A 258 -34.98 -15.15 39.78
C LEU A 258 -33.91 -16.09 40.29
N GLU A 259 -33.31 -15.77 41.45
CA GLU A 259 -32.37 -16.62 42.17
C GLU A 259 -32.74 -16.71 43.64
N THR A 260 -32.65 -17.91 44.22
CA THR A 260 -33.00 -18.12 45.63
C THR A 260 -31.76 -18.13 46.54
N TYR A 261 -31.99 -17.97 47.84
CA TYR A 261 -31.00 -18.38 48.85
C TYR A 261 -30.83 -19.91 48.82
N PRO A 262 -29.71 -20.42 49.43
CA PRO A 262 -29.43 -21.85 49.39
C PRO A 262 -30.58 -22.72 49.99
N PRO A 263 -30.88 -23.85 49.32
CA PRO A 263 -30.26 -24.31 48.06
C PRO A 263 -30.60 -23.36 46.91
N VAL A 264 -29.56 -22.99 46.10
CA VAL A 264 -29.70 -22.03 45.02
C VAL A 264 -30.50 -22.67 43.89
N GLU A 265 -31.64 -22.09 43.59
CA GLU A 265 -32.45 -22.37 42.41
C GLU A 265 -32.53 -21.15 41.54
N LYS A 266 -32.60 -21.31 40.22
CA LYS A 266 -32.78 -20.22 39.23
C LYS A 266 -34.00 -20.49 38.39
N ALA A 267 -34.79 -19.48 38.13
CA ALA A 267 -35.87 -19.49 37.15
C ALA A 267 -35.76 -18.29 36.26
N SER A 268 -36.01 -18.47 34.97
CA SER A 268 -36.00 -17.37 34.01
C SER A 268 -37.11 -17.53 32.97
N GLN A 269 -37.77 -16.42 32.61
CA GLN A 269 -38.88 -16.43 31.63
C GLN A 269 -38.93 -15.16 30.78
N PRO A 270 -39.17 -15.29 29.43
CA PRO A 270 -39.58 -14.17 28.60
C PRO A 270 -41.05 -13.87 28.79
N THR A 271 -41.49 -12.65 28.46
CA THR A 271 -42.93 -12.35 28.28
C THR A 271 -43.48 -13.16 27.11
N THR A 272 -44.62 -13.83 27.35
CA THR A 272 -45.25 -14.69 26.33
C THR A 272 -46.76 -14.45 26.33
N PRO A 273 -47.32 -13.90 25.22
CA PRO A 273 -46.62 -13.38 24.02
C PRO A 273 -45.88 -12.07 24.34
N PRO A 274 -44.87 -11.67 23.47
CA PRO A 274 -44.23 -10.36 23.62
C PRO A 274 -45.27 -9.24 23.40
N VAL A 275 -45.07 -8.09 24.04
CA VAL A 275 -45.87 -6.89 23.83
C VAL A 275 -45.57 -6.33 22.43
N SER A 276 -46.61 -5.97 21.66
CA SER A 276 -46.45 -5.31 20.37
C SER A 276 -46.16 -3.83 20.53
N VAL A 277 -45.33 -3.30 19.65
CA VAL A 277 -45.19 -1.86 19.39
C VAL A 277 -45.86 -1.58 18.07
N ASP A 278 -46.84 -0.65 18.07
CA ASP A 278 -47.67 -0.35 16.91
C ASP A 278 -47.56 1.14 16.55
N GLY A 279 -48.12 1.54 15.42
CA GLY A 279 -48.19 2.94 15.03
C GLY A 279 -46.87 3.52 14.44
N CYS A 280 -45.97 2.69 13.94
CA CYS A 280 -44.80 3.17 13.22
C CYS A 280 -45.16 3.96 11.95
N GLU A 281 -46.31 3.71 11.38
CA GLU A 281 -46.88 4.43 10.21
C GLU A 281 -47.64 5.70 10.60
N ASN A 282 -47.67 6.07 11.88
CA ASN A 282 -48.38 7.27 12.35
C ASN A 282 -47.77 8.53 11.71
N PRO A 283 -48.55 9.31 10.91
CA PRO A 283 -48.01 10.48 10.21
C PRO A 283 -47.57 11.61 11.15
N ASN A 284 -47.93 11.56 12.42
CA ASN A 284 -47.47 12.51 13.44
C ASN A 284 -46.18 12.08 14.17
N LEU A 285 -45.63 10.90 13.86
CA LEU A 285 -44.39 10.44 14.42
C LEU A 285 -43.23 11.22 13.80
N PRO A 286 -42.54 12.06 14.59
CA PRO A 286 -41.49 12.89 14.02
C PRO A 286 -40.25 12.08 13.66
N PHE A 287 -39.65 12.38 12.48
CA PHE A 287 -38.33 11.93 12.11
C PHE A 287 -37.63 12.97 11.22
N LYS A 288 -36.95 13.92 11.83
CA LYS A 288 -36.25 15.01 11.13
C LYS A 288 -34.90 15.28 11.78
N PRO A 289 -34.04 14.25 11.91
CA PRO A 289 -32.67 14.47 12.38
C PRO A 289 -31.90 15.35 11.38
N THR A 290 -31.08 16.24 11.86
CA THR A 290 -30.22 17.07 11.02
C THR A 290 -28.77 16.72 11.26
N ALA A 291 -27.90 17.01 10.28
CA ALA A 291 -26.47 16.88 10.46
C ALA A 291 -25.75 18.10 9.93
N THR A 292 -24.71 18.55 10.65
CA THR A 292 -23.72 19.49 10.13
C THR A 292 -22.40 18.77 10.04
N ILE A 293 -21.76 18.85 8.88
CA ILE A 293 -20.48 18.16 8.63
C ILE A 293 -19.50 19.21 8.08
N ALA A 294 -18.53 19.57 8.91
CA ALA A 294 -17.63 20.66 8.64
C ALA A 294 -16.18 20.21 8.67
N PRO A 295 -15.40 20.46 7.61
CA PRO A 295 -13.96 20.31 7.64
C PRO A 295 -13.33 21.31 8.61
N GLU A 296 -12.17 20.96 9.22
CA GLU A 296 -11.43 21.81 10.13
C GLU A 296 -10.83 23.02 9.40
N THR A 297 -10.42 22.82 8.15
CA THR A 297 -9.86 23.87 7.29
C THR A 297 -10.56 23.93 5.94
N SER A 298 -10.70 25.13 5.41
CA SER A 298 -11.16 25.32 4.03
C SER A 298 -10.03 25.34 3.00
N GLN A 299 -8.77 25.18 3.41
CA GLN A 299 -7.60 25.27 2.54
C GLN A 299 -7.56 24.11 1.54
N TYR A 300 -7.41 24.42 0.25
CA TYR A 300 -7.29 23.42 -0.81
C TYR A 300 -6.02 22.54 -0.67
N ASP A 301 -6.08 21.29 -1.15
CA ASP A 301 -5.00 20.28 -1.17
C ASP A 301 -4.25 20.12 0.18
N SER A 302 -4.94 20.38 1.30
CA SER A 302 -4.37 20.29 2.65
C SER A 302 -4.92 19.08 3.40
N PRO A 303 -4.16 18.51 4.35
CA PRO A 303 -4.70 17.56 5.32
C PRO A 303 -5.85 18.19 6.10
N ASP A 304 -6.89 17.42 6.40
CA ASP A 304 -8.09 17.94 7.05
C ASP A 304 -8.68 16.94 8.05
N GLY A 305 -9.09 17.45 9.21
CA GLY A 305 -10.00 16.85 10.13
C GLY A 305 -11.43 17.19 9.76
N ILE A 306 -12.39 16.49 10.33
CA ILE A 306 -13.80 16.77 10.11
C ILE A 306 -14.57 16.69 11.43
N THR A 307 -15.46 17.63 11.66
CA THR A 307 -16.43 17.57 12.76
C THR A 307 -17.80 17.31 12.19
N THR A 308 -18.45 16.29 12.70
CA THR A 308 -19.82 15.91 12.37
C THR A 308 -20.68 16.08 13.60
N ASP A 309 -21.71 16.92 13.53
CA ASP A 309 -22.73 17.07 14.55
C ASP A 309 -24.06 16.56 14.00
N VAL A 310 -24.61 15.57 14.65
CA VAL A 310 -25.94 15.02 14.36
C VAL A 310 -26.87 15.45 15.46
N HIS A 311 -27.92 16.17 15.11
CA HIS A 311 -28.96 16.63 16.04
C HIS A 311 -30.26 15.89 15.79
N VAL A 312 -30.80 15.25 16.82
CA VAL A 312 -32.07 14.52 16.83
C VAL A 312 -33.03 15.23 17.78
N PRO A 313 -34.04 15.96 17.29
CA PRO A 313 -35.00 16.65 18.15
C PRO A 313 -35.69 15.69 19.13
N GLN A 314 -35.61 15.95 20.41
CA GLN A 314 -36.30 15.18 21.45
C GLN A 314 -37.56 15.93 21.89
N PHE A 315 -38.65 15.16 22.16
CA PHE A 315 -39.92 15.68 22.59
C PHE A 315 -40.33 15.04 23.91
N GLU A 316 -40.09 15.73 25.01
CA GLU A 316 -40.18 15.22 26.37
C GLU A 316 -41.57 15.42 27.00
N LYS A 317 -42.56 15.97 26.28
CA LYS A 317 -43.89 16.16 26.84
C LYS A 317 -44.74 14.93 26.66
N SER A 318 -45.43 14.50 27.73
CA SER A 318 -46.25 13.30 27.78
C SER A 318 -47.37 13.22 26.74
N ASN A 319 -47.74 14.33 26.11
CA ASN A 319 -48.77 14.40 25.05
C ASN A 319 -48.18 14.48 23.62
N GLN A 320 -46.90 14.35 23.48
CA GLN A 320 -46.20 14.35 22.20
C GLN A 320 -45.65 12.95 21.90
N LEU A 321 -45.25 12.69 20.66
CA LEU A 321 -44.44 11.53 20.30
C LEU A 321 -43.00 11.96 20.20
N ASN A 322 -42.10 11.13 20.67
CA ASN A 322 -40.65 11.39 20.53
C ASN A 322 -40.19 11.13 19.09
N THR A 323 -39.03 11.59 18.76
CA THR A 323 -38.38 11.23 17.48
C THR A 323 -38.05 9.73 17.46
N ALA A 324 -38.35 9.08 16.34
CA ALA A 324 -37.97 7.68 16.17
C ALA A 324 -36.45 7.51 16.18
N ASP A 325 -35.95 6.41 16.79
CA ASP A 325 -34.54 6.11 16.87
C ASP A 325 -33.92 5.86 15.50
N ILE A 326 -32.71 6.37 15.30
CA ILE A 326 -31.94 6.17 14.06
C ILE A 326 -31.44 4.72 14.00
N ALA A 327 -31.92 3.96 13.01
CA ALA A 327 -31.45 2.60 12.73
C ALA A 327 -30.14 2.63 11.93
N ASP A 328 -30.13 3.41 10.82
CA ASP A 328 -28.99 3.49 9.96
C ASP A 328 -28.64 4.94 9.62
N ALA A 329 -27.35 5.21 9.50
CA ALA A 329 -26.83 6.50 9.08
C ALA A 329 -25.87 6.33 7.91
N HIS A 330 -26.08 7.10 6.84
CA HIS A 330 -25.21 7.14 5.67
C HIS A 330 -24.75 8.57 5.44
N VAL A 331 -23.43 8.72 5.18
CA VAL A 331 -22.78 9.99 4.87
C VAL A 331 -21.95 9.83 3.63
N THR A 332 -22.14 10.67 2.62
CA THR A 332 -21.31 10.70 1.42
C THR A 332 -20.57 12.02 1.37
N LEU A 333 -19.25 11.95 1.51
CA LEU A 333 -18.37 13.11 1.41
C LEU A 333 -18.32 13.63 -0.03
N PRO A 334 -18.04 14.92 -0.28
CA PRO A 334 -17.93 15.45 -1.63
C PRO A 334 -16.74 14.83 -2.37
N GLU A 335 -16.85 14.79 -3.69
CA GLU A 335 -15.74 14.37 -4.54
C GLU A 335 -14.50 15.25 -4.30
N GLY A 336 -13.35 14.61 -4.14
CA GLY A 336 -12.06 15.27 -3.87
C GLY A 336 -11.73 15.44 -2.38
N LEU A 337 -12.68 15.39 -1.45
CA LEU A 337 -12.40 15.19 -0.02
C LEU A 337 -12.22 13.69 0.21
N THR A 338 -11.00 13.27 0.42
CA THR A 338 -10.60 11.86 0.30
C THR A 338 -9.67 11.43 1.41
N LEU A 339 -9.43 10.12 1.53
CA LEU A 339 -8.41 9.59 2.44
C LEU A 339 -7.04 10.21 2.17
N ASN A 340 -6.30 10.48 3.24
CA ASN A 340 -4.95 11.02 3.21
C ASN A 340 -3.91 9.96 3.60
N PRO A 341 -3.06 9.48 2.67
CA PRO A 341 -2.03 8.50 2.97
C PRO A 341 -1.01 8.94 4.04
N SER A 342 -0.84 10.23 4.30
CA SER A 342 0.04 10.72 5.37
C SER A 342 -0.40 10.25 6.77
N ALA A 343 -1.69 9.94 6.95
CA ALA A 343 -2.25 9.48 8.22
C ALA A 343 -1.69 8.12 8.68
N VAL A 344 -1.24 7.26 7.76
CA VAL A 344 -0.83 5.89 8.11
C VAL A 344 0.50 5.79 8.87
N ASN A 345 1.24 6.90 8.99
CA ASN A 345 2.54 6.92 9.68
C ASN A 345 2.40 6.70 11.19
N GLY A 346 2.71 5.48 11.63
CA GLY A 346 2.57 5.05 13.01
C GLY A 346 1.14 4.65 13.41
N LEU A 347 0.18 4.69 12.49
CA LEU A 347 -1.19 4.30 12.72
C LEU A 347 -1.30 2.77 12.90
N GLN A 348 -2.09 2.36 13.89
CA GLN A 348 -2.49 0.97 14.13
C GLN A 348 -3.99 0.83 13.90
N ALA A 349 -4.49 -0.38 13.88
CA ALA A 349 -5.93 -0.62 13.92
C ALA A 349 -6.32 -1.31 15.22
N CYS A 350 -7.55 -1.09 15.64
CA CYS A 350 -8.21 -1.82 16.69
C CYS A 350 -8.99 -2.98 16.08
N THR A 351 -8.85 -4.19 16.62
CA THR A 351 -9.65 -5.33 16.16
C THR A 351 -11.03 -5.33 16.82
N GLN A 352 -11.99 -6.04 16.23
CA GLN A 352 -13.34 -6.20 16.81
C GLN A 352 -13.28 -6.84 18.21
N SER A 353 -12.37 -7.80 18.42
CA SER A 353 -12.13 -8.39 19.73
C SER A 353 -11.60 -7.41 20.78
N GLN A 354 -10.79 -6.43 20.39
CA GLN A 354 -10.28 -5.38 21.29
C GLN A 354 -11.31 -4.29 21.58
N LEU A 355 -12.28 -4.08 20.67
CA LEU A 355 -13.39 -3.18 20.90
C LEU A 355 -14.36 -3.72 21.96
N HIS A 356 -14.42 -5.03 22.10
CA HIS A 356 -15.38 -5.70 22.98
C HIS A 356 -16.84 -5.27 22.76
N LYS A 357 -17.23 -5.08 21.49
CA LYS A 357 -18.61 -4.73 21.12
C LYS A 357 -19.57 -5.79 21.67
N GLY A 358 -20.64 -5.35 22.32
CA GLY A 358 -21.61 -6.25 22.96
C GLY A 358 -21.18 -6.83 24.30
N SER A 359 -20.14 -6.30 24.92
CA SER A 359 -19.59 -6.74 26.21
C SER A 359 -19.37 -5.55 27.13
N ALA A 360 -19.39 -5.78 28.47
CA ALA A 360 -19.03 -4.80 29.47
C ALA A 360 -17.50 -4.69 29.70
N ALA A 361 -16.69 -5.50 29.01
CA ALA A 361 -15.24 -5.45 29.14
C ALA A 361 -14.68 -4.10 28.67
N PRO A 362 -13.66 -3.54 29.31
CA PRO A 362 -13.00 -2.31 28.86
C PRO A 362 -12.44 -2.45 27.44
N VAL A 363 -12.44 -1.36 26.67
CA VAL A 363 -11.83 -1.31 25.35
C VAL A 363 -10.31 -1.44 25.44
N GLU A 364 -9.72 -2.35 24.65
CA GLU A 364 -8.28 -2.62 24.56
C GLU A 364 -7.66 -2.12 23.25
N CYS A 365 -8.29 -1.15 22.58
CA CYS A 365 -7.78 -0.56 21.36
C CYS A 365 -6.42 0.09 21.58
N PRO A 366 -5.42 -0.14 20.70
CA PRO A 366 -4.15 0.55 20.76
C PRO A 366 -4.32 2.06 20.71
N ALA A 367 -3.61 2.82 21.53
CA ALA A 367 -3.66 4.28 21.50
C ALA A 367 -3.31 4.87 20.10
N ALA A 368 -2.47 4.16 19.36
CA ALA A 368 -2.10 4.54 17.99
C ALA A 368 -3.19 4.25 16.94
N SER A 369 -4.30 3.63 17.31
CA SER A 369 -5.47 3.46 16.42
C SER A 369 -6.48 4.60 16.55
N LYS A 370 -6.30 5.52 17.52
CA LYS A 370 -7.20 6.64 17.75
C LYS A 370 -7.09 7.68 16.62
N ILE A 371 -8.19 7.89 15.92
CA ILE A 371 -8.32 8.83 14.81
C ILE A 371 -9.23 10.02 15.14
N GLY A 372 -9.87 10.03 16.30
CA GLY A 372 -10.77 11.11 16.69
C GLY A 372 -11.37 10.95 18.06
N THR A 373 -12.37 11.77 18.35
CA THR A 373 -13.17 11.79 19.59
C THR A 373 -14.64 11.84 19.28
N VAL A 374 -15.47 11.42 20.25
CA VAL A 374 -16.92 11.48 20.19
C VAL A 374 -17.49 12.04 21.48
N ASN A 375 -18.58 12.79 21.37
CA ASN A 375 -19.43 13.19 22.50
C ASN A 375 -20.89 12.93 22.10
N ILE A 376 -21.67 12.33 22.99
CA ILE A 376 -23.08 12.03 22.75
C ILE A 376 -23.87 12.63 23.92
N GLU A 377 -24.81 13.50 23.59
CA GLU A 377 -25.78 14.03 24.55
C GLU A 377 -27.06 13.19 24.48
N THR A 378 -27.59 12.77 25.62
CA THR A 378 -28.78 11.90 25.74
C THR A 378 -29.61 12.32 26.93
N ASP A 379 -30.92 12.02 26.89
CA ASP A 379 -31.81 12.21 28.02
C ASP A 379 -31.66 11.12 29.10
N LEU A 380 -30.89 10.06 28.76
CA LEU A 380 -30.51 9.01 29.72
C LEU A 380 -29.34 9.47 30.61
N PRO A 381 -29.28 9.01 31.88
CA PRO A 381 -28.15 9.35 32.76
C PRO A 381 -26.86 8.61 32.41
N PRO A 382 -25.73 9.31 32.49
CA PRO A 382 -25.60 10.74 32.63
C PRO A 382 -25.88 11.39 31.29
N ARG A 383 -26.32 12.60 31.23
CA ARG A 383 -26.70 13.25 29.96
C ARG A 383 -25.64 13.33 28.89
N SER A 384 -24.43 12.93 29.15
CA SER A 384 -23.37 12.87 28.15
C SER A 384 -22.48 11.64 28.29
N LEU A 385 -22.11 11.08 27.14
CA LEU A 385 -21.08 10.06 27.00
C LEU A 385 -19.96 10.65 26.14
N SER A 386 -18.73 10.45 26.53
CA SER A 386 -17.59 10.93 25.77
C SER A 386 -16.60 9.81 25.54
N GLY A 387 -15.85 9.89 24.44
CA GLY A 387 -14.91 8.85 24.15
C GLY A 387 -14.08 9.06 22.88
N ASN A 388 -13.72 7.95 22.28
CA ASN A 388 -12.74 7.93 21.21
C ASN A 388 -13.30 7.30 19.94
N VAL A 389 -12.73 7.75 18.82
CA VAL A 389 -12.95 7.15 17.51
C VAL A 389 -11.66 6.44 17.11
N TYR A 390 -11.75 5.17 16.79
CA TYR A 390 -10.62 4.34 16.42
C TYR A 390 -10.73 3.86 14.98
N LEU A 391 -9.60 3.72 14.30
CA LEU A 391 -9.52 2.96 13.06
C LEU A 391 -9.67 1.48 13.41
N GLY A 392 -10.68 0.83 12.82
CA GLY A 392 -10.98 -0.57 13.05
C GLY A 392 -10.38 -1.52 12.02
N GLN A 393 -10.27 -2.78 12.38
CA GLN A 393 -9.88 -3.89 11.54
C GLN A 393 -10.72 -5.12 11.89
N GLU A 394 -11.15 -5.88 10.88
CA GLU A 394 -11.82 -7.17 11.10
C GLU A 394 -10.87 -8.19 11.74
N ASP A 395 -11.39 -9.01 12.64
CA ASP A 395 -10.62 -10.09 13.26
C ASP A 395 -10.24 -11.15 12.22
N GLY A 396 -8.96 -11.57 12.26
CA GLY A 396 -8.42 -12.60 11.37
C GLY A 396 -7.97 -12.13 10.01
N THR A 397 -8.11 -10.84 9.69
CA THR A 397 -7.55 -10.24 8.47
C THR A 397 -6.37 -9.34 8.81
N ALA A 398 -5.18 -9.70 8.38
CA ALA A 398 -3.98 -8.86 8.53
C ALA A 398 -3.96 -7.66 7.58
N ALA A 399 -4.83 -7.65 6.57
CA ALA A 399 -4.82 -6.68 5.49
C ALA A 399 -6.19 -6.57 4.83
N ILE A 400 -6.55 -5.38 4.37
CA ILE A 400 -7.66 -5.19 3.44
C ILE A 400 -7.16 -5.55 2.05
N GLU A 401 -7.24 -6.82 1.69
CA GLU A 401 -6.81 -7.31 0.38
C GLU A 401 -7.88 -7.00 -0.65
N GLY A 402 -7.69 -5.97 -1.39
CA GLY A 402 -8.57 -5.56 -2.49
C GLY A 402 -9.88 -4.94 -2.00
N LEU A 403 -10.25 -3.81 -2.53
CA LEU A 403 -11.59 -3.29 -2.35
C LEU A 403 -12.60 -4.22 -3.06
N PRO A 404 -13.74 -4.54 -2.43
CA PRO A 404 -14.56 -3.61 -1.63
C PRO A 404 -14.58 -3.85 -0.12
N HIS A 405 -13.53 -4.23 0.54
CA HIS A 405 -13.55 -4.24 2.01
C HIS A 405 -13.60 -2.81 2.55
N PRO A 406 -14.51 -2.49 3.48
CA PRO A 406 -14.60 -1.16 4.08
C PRO A 406 -13.43 -0.91 5.02
N PHE A 407 -13.07 0.37 5.18
CA PHE A 407 -12.30 0.78 6.35
C PHE A 407 -13.27 0.83 7.53
N LEU A 408 -12.96 0.11 8.61
CA LEU A 408 -13.80 0.10 9.78
C LEU A 408 -13.52 1.32 10.66
N ILE A 409 -14.57 1.88 11.23
CA ILE A 409 -14.51 2.98 12.20
C ILE A 409 -15.20 2.50 13.46
N PHE A 410 -14.50 2.47 14.58
CA PHE A 410 -15.05 2.09 15.85
C PHE A 410 -15.24 3.32 16.73
N ILE A 411 -16.41 3.46 17.29
CA ILE A 411 -16.74 4.49 18.25
C ILE A 411 -16.92 3.80 19.60
N ASP A 412 -16.29 4.35 20.63
CA ASP A 412 -16.44 3.94 22.01
C ASP A 412 -16.71 5.18 22.83
N ALA A 413 -17.93 5.31 23.35
CA ALA A 413 -18.37 6.41 24.17
C ALA A 413 -18.78 5.89 25.55
N GLU A 414 -18.20 6.42 26.60
CA GLU A 414 -18.40 5.98 27.97
C GLU A 414 -18.90 7.12 28.87
N SER A 415 -19.65 6.76 29.87
CA SER A 415 -20.15 7.69 30.88
C SER A 415 -19.44 7.51 32.23
N VAL A 416 -19.68 8.45 33.14
CA VAL A 416 -19.19 8.36 34.54
C VAL A 416 -19.91 7.29 35.35
N TYR A 417 -20.98 6.69 34.83
CA TYR A 417 -21.75 5.62 35.49
C TYR A 417 -21.56 4.27 34.79
N ASP A 418 -20.42 4.07 34.10
CA ASP A 418 -20.06 2.84 33.42
C ASP A 418 -21.01 2.41 32.29
N VAL A 419 -21.81 3.33 31.75
CA VAL A 419 -22.57 3.10 30.52
C VAL A 419 -21.61 3.24 29.34
N SER A 420 -21.49 2.21 28.50
CA SER A 420 -20.58 2.15 27.37
C SER A 420 -21.36 1.85 26.10
N VAL A 421 -21.33 2.77 25.14
CA VAL A 421 -21.95 2.64 23.80
C VAL A 421 -20.85 2.45 22.76
N ARG A 422 -20.90 1.34 22.02
CA ARG A 422 -19.90 0.98 21.01
C ARG A 422 -20.57 0.79 19.66
N LEU A 423 -20.14 1.61 18.69
CA LEU A 423 -20.67 1.57 17.33
C LEU A 423 -19.59 1.15 16.35
N GLU A 424 -20.00 0.50 15.28
CA GLU A 424 -19.17 0.10 14.17
C GLU A 424 -19.64 0.76 12.90
N GLY A 425 -18.79 1.56 12.29
CA GLY A 425 -18.99 2.19 11.01
C GLY A 425 -18.11 1.59 9.93
N GLN A 426 -18.55 1.73 8.70
CA GLN A 426 -17.87 1.25 7.51
C GLN A 426 -17.68 2.41 6.54
N ALA A 427 -16.44 2.62 6.08
CA ALA A 427 -16.11 3.66 5.10
C ALA A 427 -15.62 3.01 3.81
N PHE A 428 -16.31 3.32 2.71
CA PHE A 428 -16.06 2.79 1.37
C PHE A 428 -15.51 3.88 0.46
N PRO A 429 -14.23 3.85 0.06
CA PRO A 429 -13.72 4.77 -0.95
C PRO A 429 -14.10 4.27 -2.35
N ASN A 430 -14.63 5.15 -3.19
CA ASN A 430 -14.89 4.87 -4.60
C ASN A 430 -13.55 4.59 -5.33
N ALA A 431 -13.47 3.46 -6.03
CA ALA A 431 -12.24 3.01 -6.67
C ALA A 431 -11.68 3.98 -7.73
N ALA A 432 -12.54 4.77 -8.36
CA ALA A 432 -12.17 5.68 -9.45
C ALA A 432 -11.93 7.11 -8.97
N THR A 433 -12.71 7.61 -8.01
CA THR A 433 -12.69 9.02 -7.57
C THR A 433 -12.07 9.20 -6.19
N GLY A 434 -12.02 8.14 -5.37
CA GLY A 434 -11.63 8.19 -3.97
C GLY A 434 -12.69 8.82 -3.05
N GLN A 435 -13.88 9.16 -3.56
CA GLN A 435 -15.00 9.68 -2.78
C GLN A 435 -15.39 8.68 -1.70
N LEU A 436 -15.62 9.14 -0.48
CA LEU A 436 -15.95 8.30 0.66
C LEU A 436 -17.45 8.25 0.91
N GLU A 437 -17.93 7.04 1.10
CA GLU A 437 -19.26 6.75 1.66
C GLU A 437 -19.07 6.07 3.00
N VAL A 438 -19.69 6.61 4.06
CA VAL A 438 -19.61 6.10 5.43
C VAL A 438 -20.97 5.66 5.89
N SER A 439 -21.07 4.47 6.49
CA SER A 439 -22.32 3.90 6.99
C SER A 439 -22.14 3.41 8.41
N PHE A 440 -23.13 3.71 9.26
CA PHE A 440 -23.34 3.10 10.58
C PHE A 440 -24.68 2.39 10.54
N LEU A 441 -24.71 1.08 10.66
CA LEU A 441 -25.87 0.24 10.47
C LEU A 441 -26.27 -0.46 11.77
N GLY A 442 -27.58 -0.56 12.02
CA GLY A 442 -28.11 -1.22 13.20
C GLY A 442 -27.70 -0.51 14.49
N ASN A 443 -27.83 0.82 14.54
CA ASN A 443 -27.49 1.59 15.74
C ASN A 443 -28.41 1.21 16.91
N PRO A 444 -27.95 1.32 18.17
CA PRO A 444 -28.77 1.05 19.32
C PRO A 444 -30.07 1.90 19.35
N GLN A 445 -31.18 1.31 19.82
CA GLN A 445 -32.43 2.03 20.04
C GLN A 445 -32.33 2.79 21.38
N LEU A 446 -31.52 3.85 21.38
CA LEU A 446 -31.34 4.72 22.54
C LEU A 446 -31.58 6.16 22.10
N PRO A 447 -32.42 6.91 22.82
CA PRO A 447 -32.67 8.32 22.51
C PRO A 447 -31.37 9.13 22.78
N PHE A 448 -31.03 9.99 21.84
CA PHE A 448 -29.98 10.99 22.01
C PHE A 448 -30.39 12.29 21.31
N SER A 449 -29.97 13.42 21.85
CA SER A 449 -30.26 14.73 21.26
C SER A 449 -29.18 15.16 20.29
N ASP A 450 -27.91 14.93 20.66
CA ASP A 450 -26.77 15.41 19.88
C ASP A 450 -25.61 14.39 19.90
N LEU A 451 -24.99 14.20 18.75
CA LEU A 451 -23.77 13.41 18.60
C LEU A 451 -22.75 14.24 17.84
N THR A 452 -21.66 14.60 18.52
CA THR A 452 -20.50 15.26 17.92
C THR A 452 -19.38 14.27 17.75
N LEU A 453 -18.95 14.02 16.50
CA LEU A 453 -17.80 13.19 16.14
C LEU A 453 -16.75 14.08 15.48
N THR A 454 -15.54 14.09 16.03
CA THR A 454 -14.42 14.88 15.49
C THR A 454 -13.28 13.96 15.11
N LEU A 455 -12.92 13.93 13.82
CA LEU A 455 -11.70 13.30 13.33
C LEU A 455 -10.52 14.25 13.48
N ASN A 456 -9.37 13.71 13.88
CA ASN A 456 -8.17 14.50 14.16
C ASN A 456 -7.70 15.29 12.94
N GLY A 457 -7.35 16.56 13.14
CA GLY A 457 -6.72 17.41 12.15
C GLY A 457 -5.19 17.34 12.14
N GLY A 458 -4.57 18.34 11.52
CA GLY A 458 -3.11 18.48 11.47
C GLY A 458 -2.43 17.73 10.34
N PRO A 459 -1.08 17.64 10.31
CA PRO A 459 -0.32 17.15 9.15
C PRO A 459 -0.56 15.68 8.80
N ARG A 460 -1.09 14.91 9.74
CA ARG A 460 -1.48 13.50 9.59
C ARG A 460 -2.98 13.28 9.69
N ALA A 461 -3.76 14.31 9.39
CA ALA A 461 -5.20 14.18 9.36
C ALA A 461 -5.65 13.04 8.42
N PRO A 462 -6.70 12.28 8.77
CA PRO A 462 -7.14 11.12 8.00
C PRO A 462 -7.71 11.48 6.64
N LEU A 463 -8.15 12.71 6.45
CA LEU A 463 -8.69 13.23 5.20
C LEU A 463 -7.78 14.30 4.59
N ALA A 464 -8.03 14.64 3.35
CA ALA A 464 -7.43 15.77 2.67
C ALA A 464 -8.39 16.43 1.70
N ASN A 465 -8.38 17.77 1.68
CA ASN A 465 -9.25 18.62 0.87
C ASN A 465 -8.98 18.48 -0.63
N PRO A 466 -9.99 18.79 -1.48
CA PRO A 466 -9.82 18.83 -2.93
C PRO A 466 -8.69 19.79 -3.37
N LEU A 467 -8.10 19.50 -4.52
CA LEU A 467 -7.15 20.41 -5.17
C LEU A 467 -7.84 21.62 -5.81
N SER A 468 -9.14 21.55 -6.05
CA SER A 468 -9.95 22.60 -6.66
C SER A 468 -10.75 23.36 -5.61
N CYS A 469 -10.84 24.68 -5.73
CA CYS A 469 -11.74 25.51 -4.93
C CYS A 469 -13.15 25.55 -5.48
N GLY A 470 -14.10 25.83 -4.59
CA GLY A 470 -15.48 26.00 -4.91
C GLY A 470 -16.41 25.47 -3.81
N ALA A 471 -17.68 25.57 -4.07
CA ALA A 471 -18.71 25.01 -3.20
C ALA A 471 -18.66 23.48 -3.29
N ALA A 472 -18.64 22.83 -2.15
CA ALA A 472 -18.71 21.41 -1.97
C ALA A 472 -19.85 21.08 -1.01
N SER A 473 -20.36 19.85 -1.03
CA SER A 473 -21.45 19.48 -0.17
C SER A 473 -21.32 18.02 0.25
N THR A 474 -21.45 17.78 1.54
CA THR A 474 -21.59 16.43 2.11
C THR A 474 -23.08 16.10 2.21
N SER A 475 -23.50 14.98 1.65
CA SER A 475 -24.86 14.48 1.80
C SER A 475 -24.96 13.48 2.95
N PHE A 476 -26.10 13.49 3.63
CA PHE A 476 -26.45 12.51 4.66
C PHE A 476 -27.85 11.95 4.46
N ALA A 477 -28.04 10.71 4.88
CA ALA A 477 -29.34 10.06 4.90
C ALA A 477 -29.45 9.20 6.16
N PHE A 478 -30.52 9.39 6.91
CA PHE A 478 -30.86 8.60 8.09
C PHE A 478 -32.11 7.77 7.83
N SER A 479 -32.13 6.54 8.33
CA SER A 479 -33.30 5.71 8.40
C SER A 479 -33.65 5.41 9.85
N ALA A 480 -34.96 5.41 10.18
CA ALA A 480 -35.43 5.08 11.50
C ALA A 480 -35.86 3.61 11.61
N TYR A 481 -35.96 3.08 12.80
CA TYR A 481 -36.51 1.76 13.06
C TYR A 481 -37.99 1.66 12.63
N THR A 482 -38.71 2.76 12.62
CA THR A 482 -40.06 2.84 12.06
C THR A 482 -40.13 2.63 10.55
N GLY A 483 -39.02 2.77 9.84
CA GLY A 483 -38.91 2.77 8.39
C GLY A 483 -39.01 4.17 7.76
N ALA A 484 -39.17 5.22 8.56
CA ALA A 484 -39.09 6.60 8.09
C ALA A 484 -37.66 6.91 7.65
N SER A 485 -37.49 7.81 6.69
CA SER A 485 -36.20 8.27 6.24
C SER A 485 -36.15 9.79 6.13
N PHE A 486 -35.00 10.37 6.43
CA PHE A 486 -34.74 11.79 6.27
C PHE A 486 -33.31 12.00 5.78
N GLY A 487 -33.11 12.93 4.87
CA GLY A 487 -31.78 13.25 4.35
C GLY A 487 -31.63 14.72 4.01
N GLY A 488 -30.40 15.12 3.89
CA GLY A 488 -30.03 16.49 3.59
C GLY A 488 -28.61 16.61 3.07
N ALA A 489 -28.15 17.85 2.99
CA ALA A 489 -26.79 18.14 2.57
C ALA A 489 -26.25 19.33 3.35
N THR A 490 -24.98 19.23 3.76
CA THR A 490 -24.23 20.29 4.44
C THR A 490 -23.24 20.90 3.48
N PRO A 491 -23.38 22.17 3.09
CA PRO A 491 -22.43 22.83 2.20
C PRO A 491 -21.19 23.31 2.97
N PHE A 492 -20.04 23.28 2.31
CA PHE A 492 -18.86 24.01 2.71
C PHE A 492 -18.12 24.55 1.48
N THR A 493 -17.13 25.41 1.66
CA THR A 493 -16.41 26.01 0.55
C THR A 493 -14.92 25.77 0.70
N VAL A 494 -14.33 25.14 -0.30
CA VAL A 494 -12.88 25.02 -0.42
C VAL A 494 -12.32 26.32 -0.98
N SER A 495 -11.31 26.89 -0.33
CA SER A 495 -10.77 28.21 -0.60
C SER A 495 -9.23 28.21 -0.66
N GLY A 496 -8.66 29.37 -0.99
CA GLY A 496 -7.21 29.57 -1.02
C GLY A 496 -6.54 29.21 -2.34
N CYS A 497 -7.29 28.75 -3.35
CA CYS A 497 -6.71 28.45 -4.67
C CYS A 497 -6.21 29.73 -5.37
N PRO A 498 -5.08 29.63 -6.09
CA PRO A 498 -4.69 30.64 -7.07
C PRO A 498 -5.66 30.61 -8.27
N GLU A 499 -5.66 31.67 -9.08
CA GLU A 499 -6.50 31.74 -10.32
C GLU A 499 -6.31 30.53 -11.23
N THR A 500 -5.08 30.03 -11.32
CA THR A 500 -4.74 28.80 -12.03
C THR A 500 -3.89 27.93 -11.12
N THR A 501 -4.30 26.67 -10.93
CA THR A 501 -3.52 25.71 -10.14
C THR A 501 -2.12 25.53 -10.74
N PRO A 502 -1.04 25.87 -10.03
CA PRO A 502 0.32 25.81 -10.57
C PRO A 502 0.76 24.38 -10.83
N PHE A 503 1.71 24.22 -11.77
CA PHE A 503 2.47 23.01 -11.96
C PHE A 503 3.95 23.35 -11.86
N ALA A 504 4.45 23.41 -10.65
CA ALA A 504 5.80 23.85 -10.31
C ALA A 504 6.48 22.85 -9.37
N LEU A 505 7.22 21.91 -9.96
CA LEU A 505 7.99 20.90 -9.25
C LEU A 505 9.47 21.30 -9.25
N SER A 506 10.22 20.74 -8.31
CA SER A 506 11.67 20.89 -8.24
C SER A 506 12.36 19.55 -8.53
N GLN A 507 13.58 19.64 -9.10
CA GLN A 507 14.40 18.50 -9.44
C GLN A 507 15.81 18.65 -8.88
N ALA A 508 16.37 17.57 -8.34
CA ALA A 508 17.78 17.48 -7.95
C ALA A 508 18.35 16.14 -8.35
N THR A 509 19.62 16.12 -8.79
CA THR A 509 20.33 14.88 -9.11
C THR A 509 21.70 14.84 -8.45
N THR A 510 22.13 13.65 -8.02
CA THR A 510 23.45 13.44 -7.40
C THR A 510 24.09 12.15 -7.90
N ASN A 511 25.43 12.09 -7.83
CA ASN A 511 26.21 10.89 -8.06
C ASN A 511 27.12 10.61 -6.86
N SER A 512 27.36 9.33 -6.56
CA SER A 512 28.15 8.90 -5.40
C SER A 512 29.66 9.08 -5.61
N ALA A 513 30.13 9.06 -6.85
CA ALA A 513 31.55 9.21 -7.23
C ALA A 513 31.67 10.14 -8.43
N PRO A 514 32.25 11.35 -8.30
CA PRO A 514 32.29 12.33 -9.38
C PRO A 514 33.43 12.11 -10.40
N ASN A 515 34.30 11.12 -10.21
CA ASN A 515 35.43 10.91 -11.11
C ASN A 515 35.01 10.43 -12.50
N ALA A 516 35.57 11.02 -13.54
CA ALA A 516 35.28 10.66 -14.92
C ALA A 516 35.56 9.18 -15.19
N GLY A 517 34.68 8.51 -15.94
CA GLY A 517 34.82 7.12 -16.32
C GLY A 517 34.78 6.12 -15.14
N ALA A 518 34.54 6.56 -13.92
CA ALA A 518 34.38 5.71 -12.76
C ALA A 518 32.95 5.16 -12.68
N TYR A 519 32.78 4.02 -12.01
CA TYR A 519 31.46 3.57 -11.62
C TYR A 519 30.87 4.50 -10.57
N THR A 520 29.58 4.75 -10.65
CA THR A 520 28.83 5.64 -9.75
C THR A 520 27.44 5.12 -9.50
N ASP A 521 26.85 5.52 -8.37
CA ASP A 521 25.41 5.48 -8.20
C ASP A 521 24.81 6.81 -8.67
N TYR A 522 23.59 6.79 -9.11
CA TYR A 522 22.87 7.97 -9.58
C TYR A 522 21.53 8.07 -8.86
N THR A 523 21.29 9.22 -8.22
CA THR A 523 20.04 9.51 -7.54
C THR A 523 19.33 10.66 -8.23
N PHE A 524 18.06 10.41 -8.57
CA PHE A 524 17.14 11.38 -9.13
C PHE A 524 16.06 11.68 -8.10
N ASN A 525 15.87 12.94 -7.76
CA ASN A 525 14.84 13.43 -6.87
C ASN A 525 13.91 14.38 -7.61
N LEU A 526 12.62 14.18 -7.43
CA LEU A 526 11.57 15.06 -7.92
C LEU A 526 10.64 15.38 -6.75
N GLU A 527 10.25 16.64 -6.55
CA GLU A 527 9.43 17.08 -5.41
C GLU A 527 8.34 18.04 -5.86
N ARG A 528 7.10 17.79 -5.39
CA ARG A 528 5.89 18.58 -5.62
C ARG A 528 5.42 19.18 -4.29
N GLY A 529 5.16 20.48 -4.23
CA GLY A 529 4.47 21.12 -3.10
C GLY A 529 2.96 20.85 -3.13
N ASP A 530 2.29 20.90 -1.97
CA ASP A 530 0.83 20.93 -1.93
C ASP A 530 0.29 22.11 -2.72
N GLY A 531 -0.93 22.01 -3.21
CA GLY A 531 -1.53 23.02 -4.06
C GLY A 531 -1.04 23.05 -5.50
N ASN A 532 -0.12 22.16 -5.90
CA ASN A 532 0.29 21.97 -7.29
C ASN A 532 -0.50 20.85 -7.96
N GLN A 533 -0.69 20.94 -9.28
CA GLN A 533 -1.29 19.86 -10.07
C GLN A 533 -0.54 18.55 -9.84
N TYR A 534 -1.26 17.44 -9.89
CA TYR A 534 -0.68 16.11 -9.68
C TYR A 534 0.18 15.68 -10.86
N LEU A 535 1.31 15.02 -10.55
CA LEU A 535 2.24 14.50 -11.54
C LEU A 535 1.63 13.29 -12.28
N GLY A 536 1.51 13.41 -13.60
CA GLY A 536 0.99 12.35 -14.46
C GLY A 536 2.08 11.57 -15.17
N LYS A 537 3.14 12.23 -15.70
CA LYS A 537 4.18 11.58 -16.50
C LYS A 537 5.53 12.26 -16.35
N VAL A 538 6.60 11.45 -16.42
CA VAL A 538 7.99 11.91 -16.33
C VAL A 538 8.77 11.41 -17.54
N SER A 539 9.43 12.29 -18.28
CA SER A 539 10.37 11.96 -19.34
C SER A 539 11.71 12.62 -19.05
N THR A 540 12.73 11.81 -18.76
CA THR A 540 14.06 12.27 -18.34
C THR A 540 15.12 11.88 -19.35
N VAL A 541 15.91 12.85 -19.77
CA VAL A 541 17.10 12.65 -20.61
C VAL A 541 18.33 12.76 -19.73
N LEU A 542 19.02 11.64 -19.53
CA LEU A 542 20.20 11.55 -18.69
C LEU A 542 21.37 12.38 -19.24
N PRO A 543 22.35 12.75 -18.40
CA PRO A 543 23.58 13.41 -18.85
C PRO A 543 24.27 12.60 -19.97
N ALA A 544 24.83 13.29 -20.96
CA ALA A 544 25.59 12.63 -22.01
C ALA A 544 26.74 11.83 -21.42
N GLY A 545 26.85 10.55 -21.75
CA GLY A 545 27.89 9.65 -21.26
C GLY A 545 27.58 8.92 -19.96
N LEU A 546 26.49 9.24 -19.28
CA LEU A 546 26.01 8.44 -18.13
C LEU A 546 25.26 7.21 -18.67
N VAL A 547 25.92 6.05 -18.61
CA VAL A 547 25.44 4.81 -19.23
C VAL A 547 25.62 3.60 -18.34
N GLY A 548 24.72 2.61 -18.46
CA GLY A 548 24.78 1.35 -17.70
C GLY A 548 25.31 0.16 -18.50
N GLU A 549 26.05 -0.74 -17.87
CA GLU A 549 26.50 -2.01 -18.48
C GLU A 549 25.38 -3.06 -18.45
N ILE A 550 24.54 -3.07 -19.48
CA ILE A 550 23.42 -4.03 -19.60
C ILE A 550 23.85 -5.50 -19.46
N PRO A 551 25.01 -5.95 -20.02
CA PRO A 551 25.46 -7.35 -19.90
C PRO A 551 25.68 -7.84 -18.46
N LYS A 552 25.75 -6.96 -17.49
CA LYS A 552 25.88 -7.31 -16.06
C LYS A 552 24.55 -7.60 -15.37
N VAL A 553 23.44 -7.39 -16.04
CA VAL A 553 22.08 -7.52 -15.49
C VAL A 553 21.33 -8.60 -16.25
N THR A 554 20.66 -9.49 -15.55
CA THR A 554 19.69 -10.39 -16.14
C THR A 554 18.41 -9.60 -16.39
N LEU A 555 17.97 -9.48 -17.63
CA LEU A 555 16.74 -8.75 -17.94
C LEU A 555 15.50 -9.50 -17.38
N CYS A 556 14.59 -8.76 -16.77
CA CYS A 556 13.30 -9.33 -16.34
C CYS A 556 12.42 -9.65 -17.55
N GLY A 557 11.78 -10.82 -17.54
CA GLY A 557 10.84 -11.23 -18.58
C GLY A 557 9.56 -10.36 -18.58
N ALA A 558 8.92 -10.20 -19.74
CA ALA A 558 7.78 -9.31 -19.89
C ALA A 558 6.60 -9.62 -18.95
N ALA A 559 6.24 -10.88 -18.78
CA ALA A 559 5.15 -11.29 -17.87
C ALA A 559 5.48 -10.98 -16.41
N GLN A 560 6.72 -11.25 -15.97
CA GLN A 560 7.17 -10.94 -14.62
C GLN A 560 7.27 -9.44 -14.38
N ALA A 561 7.73 -8.68 -15.38
CA ALA A 561 7.79 -7.22 -15.32
C ALA A 561 6.39 -6.63 -15.15
N GLN A 562 5.40 -7.10 -15.92
CA GLN A 562 4.02 -6.66 -15.83
C GLN A 562 3.40 -6.97 -14.46
N ALA A 563 3.69 -8.13 -13.90
CA ALA A 563 3.22 -8.53 -12.58
C ALA A 563 4.03 -7.92 -11.40
N GLY A 564 5.12 -7.20 -11.68
CA GLY A 564 6.02 -6.70 -10.64
C GLY A 564 6.78 -7.80 -9.87
N SER A 565 6.92 -9.00 -10.45
CA SER A 565 7.50 -10.19 -9.81
C SER A 565 8.90 -10.54 -10.31
N CYS A 566 9.67 -9.52 -10.75
CA CYS A 566 11.05 -9.69 -11.17
C CYS A 566 11.97 -10.17 -10.04
N THR A 567 13.02 -10.91 -10.40
CA THR A 567 13.99 -11.38 -9.41
C THR A 567 15.08 -10.34 -9.13
N ALA A 568 15.79 -10.48 -8.00
CA ALA A 568 16.90 -9.62 -7.62
C ALA A 568 18.02 -9.57 -8.67
N ALA A 569 18.13 -10.58 -9.56
CA ALA A 569 19.09 -10.59 -10.66
C ALA A 569 18.85 -9.47 -11.67
N SER A 570 17.63 -8.98 -11.78
CA SER A 570 17.22 -7.89 -12.67
C SER A 570 17.23 -6.51 -11.99
N GLN A 571 17.43 -6.46 -10.67
CA GLN A 571 17.40 -5.21 -9.91
C GLN A 571 18.60 -4.34 -10.22
N ILE A 572 18.37 -3.07 -10.53
CA ILE A 572 19.38 -2.05 -10.77
C ILE A 572 19.35 -0.90 -9.76
N GLY A 573 18.33 -0.83 -8.91
CA GLY A 573 18.19 0.25 -7.97
C GLY A 573 16.97 0.12 -7.08
N THR A 574 16.63 1.24 -6.43
CA THR A 574 15.43 1.41 -5.59
C THR A 574 14.70 2.70 -5.95
N ALA A 575 13.39 2.68 -5.80
CA ALA A 575 12.54 3.85 -5.91
C ALA A 575 11.77 4.05 -4.62
N THR A 576 11.65 5.29 -4.17
CA THR A 576 10.81 5.68 -3.03
C THR A 576 9.83 6.75 -3.49
N ALA A 577 8.55 6.49 -3.31
CA ALA A 577 7.46 7.42 -3.55
C ALA A 577 6.92 7.90 -2.19
N TYR A 578 6.85 9.20 -2.00
CA TYR A 578 6.26 9.84 -0.83
C TYR A 578 4.86 10.30 -1.20
N VAL A 579 3.86 9.80 -0.50
CA VAL A 579 2.44 10.03 -0.82
C VAL A 579 1.68 10.65 0.34
N GLY A 580 0.59 11.35 0.02
CA GLY A 580 -0.27 12.04 0.96
C GLY A 580 -0.01 13.55 1.03
N ALA A 581 -1.03 14.31 1.43
CA ALA A 581 -0.97 15.75 1.65
C ALA A 581 -0.27 16.09 2.97
N GLY A 582 0.19 17.33 3.11
CA GLY A 582 0.82 17.85 4.31
C GLY A 582 2.34 17.74 4.34
N SER A 583 2.92 18.15 5.46
CA SER A 583 4.37 18.19 5.66
C SER A 583 5.01 16.81 5.92
N GLU A 584 4.21 15.78 6.15
CA GLU A 584 4.67 14.44 6.55
C GLU A 584 4.15 13.33 5.61
N PRO A 585 4.43 13.41 4.29
CA PRO A 585 3.99 12.39 3.35
C PRO A 585 4.63 11.03 3.67
N TYR A 586 3.87 9.95 3.52
CA TYR A 586 4.33 8.60 3.84
C TYR A 586 5.21 8.00 2.74
N PRO A 587 6.39 7.42 3.06
CA PRO A 587 7.29 6.82 2.08
C PRO A 587 6.96 5.36 1.80
N PHE A 588 6.77 5.02 0.54
CA PHE A 588 6.75 3.64 0.06
C PHE A 588 7.96 3.37 -0.82
N SER A 589 8.66 2.27 -0.59
CA SER A 589 9.86 1.92 -1.34
C SER A 589 9.71 0.59 -2.07
N GLY A 590 10.34 0.51 -3.23
CA GLY A 590 10.37 -0.70 -4.03
C GLY A 590 11.62 -0.81 -4.91
N PRO A 591 11.91 -2.01 -5.44
CA PRO A 591 13.03 -2.23 -6.33
C PRO A 591 12.77 -1.65 -7.73
N VAL A 592 13.85 -1.23 -8.40
CA VAL A 592 13.84 -0.86 -9.82
C VAL A 592 14.46 -2.00 -10.60
N PHE A 593 13.70 -2.61 -11.48
CA PHE A 593 14.12 -3.72 -12.31
C PHE A 593 14.31 -3.31 -13.76
N LEU A 594 15.41 -3.80 -14.37
CA LEU A 594 15.67 -3.63 -15.80
C LEU A 594 14.96 -4.75 -16.60
N THR A 595 14.21 -4.37 -17.64
CA THR A 595 13.48 -5.30 -18.49
C THR A 595 14.03 -5.33 -19.91
N GLY A 596 13.59 -6.29 -20.70
CA GLY A 596 13.78 -6.30 -22.14
C GLY A 596 12.99 -5.20 -22.85
N PRO A 597 12.79 -5.29 -24.18
CA PRO A 597 12.06 -4.29 -24.94
C PRO A 597 10.66 -4.04 -24.37
N TYR A 598 10.28 -2.76 -24.29
CA TYR A 598 9.01 -2.32 -23.77
C TYR A 598 8.44 -1.16 -24.59
N GLN A 599 7.19 -1.27 -25.04
CA GLN A 599 6.49 -0.25 -25.85
C GLN A 599 7.34 0.36 -26.99
N GLY A 600 8.05 -0.50 -27.72
CA GLY A 600 8.88 -0.09 -28.88
C GLY A 600 10.26 0.45 -28.51
N ALA A 601 10.56 0.68 -27.24
CA ALA A 601 11.91 1.02 -26.79
C ALA A 601 12.77 -0.24 -26.57
N PRO A 602 14.11 -0.13 -26.72
CA PRO A 602 15.02 -1.26 -26.61
C PRO A 602 15.06 -1.92 -25.23
N TYR A 603 14.75 -1.18 -24.19
CA TYR A 603 14.67 -1.64 -22.81
C TYR A 603 13.55 -0.94 -22.06
N GLY A 604 13.21 -1.42 -20.87
CA GLY A 604 12.25 -0.81 -19.98
C GLY A 604 12.63 -0.96 -18.51
N LEU A 605 11.82 -0.34 -17.66
CA LEU A 605 11.84 -0.51 -16.21
C LEU A 605 10.52 -1.08 -15.72
N SER A 606 10.57 -1.91 -14.69
CA SER A 606 9.44 -2.29 -13.86
C SER A 606 9.76 -1.91 -12.42
N ILE A 607 8.87 -1.11 -11.81
CA ILE A 607 9.04 -0.53 -10.49
C ILE A 607 7.83 -0.92 -9.66
N PRO A 608 7.79 -2.12 -9.06
CA PRO A 608 6.77 -2.51 -8.11
C PRO A 608 7.05 -1.87 -6.75
N ILE A 609 6.08 -1.12 -6.25
CA ILE A 609 6.07 -0.56 -4.91
C ILE A 609 4.96 -1.22 -4.13
N HIS A 610 5.30 -1.89 -3.04
CA HIS A 610 4.31 -2.54 -2.18
C HIS A 610 3.65 -1.50 -1.28
N ALA A 611 2.35 -1.29 -1.47
CA ALA A 611 1.57 -0.31 -0.73
C ALA A 611 1.04 -0.92 0.57
N ALA A 612 1.95 -1.26 1.49
CA ALA A 612 1.63 -1.73 2.83
C ALA A 612 2.08 -0.71 3.88
N ALA A 613 1.15 -0.25 4.71
CA ALA A 613 1.43 0.75 5.75
C ALA A 613 0.45 0.61 6.92
N GLY A 614 0.98 0.61 8.15
CA GLY A 614 0.18 0.37 9.34
C GLY A 614 -0.58 -0.95 9.24
N PRO A 615 -1.90 -0.95 9.45
CA PRO A 615 -2.72 -2.17 9.36
C PRO A 615 -3.13 -2.54 7.92
N PHE A 616 -2.77 -1.74 6.92
CA PHE A 616 -3.26 -1.90 5.54
C PHE A 616 -2.22 -2.52 4.63
N ASP A 617 -2.64 -3.45 3.77
CA ASP A 617 -1.90 -3.97 2.63
C ASP A 617 -2.76 -3.89 1.37
N LEU A 618 -2.51 -2.88 0.57
CA LEU A 618 -3.22 -2.68 -0.69
C LEU A 618 -2.58 -3.44 -1.87
N GLY A 619 -1.47 -4.16 -1.63
CA GLY A 619 -0.73 -4.87 -2.66
C GLY A 619 0.24 -3.99 -3.46
N ASN A 620 0.63 -4.44 -4.65
CA ASN A 620 1.67 -3.79 -5.45
C ASN A 620 1.11 -2.73 -6.41
N VAL A 621 1.68 -1.54 -6.37
CA VAL A 621 1.58 -0.52 -7.42
C VAL A 621 2.77 -0.73 -8.37
N VAL A 622 2.53 -1.12 -9.62
CA VAL A 622 3.59 -1.36 -10.60
C VAL A 622 3.63 -0.23 -11.61
N THR A 623 4.72 0.54 -11.60
CA THR A 623 4.98 1.58 -12.59
C THR A 623 5.99 1.09 -13.61
N HIS A 624 5.75 1.38 -14.88
CA HIS A 624 6.66 1.04 -15.97
C HIS A 624 7.29 2.29 -16.59
N ALA A 625 8.48 2.11 -17.17
CA ALA A 625 9.08 3.14 -17.99
C ALA A 625 9.78 2.52 -19.22
N THR A 626 9.82 3.26 -20.29
CA THR A 626 10.64 2.95 -21.46
C THR A 626 12.05 3.47 -21.28
N ILE A 627 13.05 2.75 -21.77
CA ILE A 627 14.43 3.24 -21.88
C ILE A 627 14.80 3.27 -23.37
N GLY A 628 14.86 4.47 -23.90
CA GLY A 628 15.31 4.77 -25.25
C GLY A 628 16.75 5.32 -25.29
N VAL A 629 17.29 5.44 -26.49
CA VAL A 629 18.59 6.08 -26.74
C VAL A 629 18.39 7.09 -27.86
N ASP A 630 18.82 8.32 -27.63
CA ASP A 630 18.85 9.35 -28.67
C ASP A 630 19.88 8.96 -29.73
N PRO A 631 19.50 8.85 -31.02
CA PRO A 631 20.36 8.28 -32.03
C PRO A 631 21.59 9.12 -32.37
N HIS A 632 21.54 10.44 -32.19
CA HIS A 632 22.67 11.33 -32.53
C HIS A 632 23.59 11.58 -31.34
N SER A 633 23.07 11.74 -30.15
CA SER A 633 23.85 12.04 -28.93
C SER A 633 24.20 10.82 -28.09
N GLY A 634 23.56 9.67 -28.33
CA GLY A 634 23.71 8.47 -27.50
C GLY A 634 23.17 8.61 -26.07
N ARG A 635 22.42 9.69 -25.77
CA ARG A 635 21.84 9.94 -24.43
C ARG A 635 20.71 8.98 -24.14
N VAL A 636 20.67 8.50 -22.91
CA VAL A 636 19.59 7.63 -22.43
C VAL A 636 18.36 8.48 -22.10
N ILE A 637 17.21 8.04 -22.59
CA ILE A 637 15.91 8.67 -22.35
C ILE A 637 15.04 7.69 -21.59
N VAL A 638 14.57 8.07 -20.42
CA VAL A 638 13.66 7.27 -19.60
C VAL A 638 12.31 7.98 -19.53
N THR A 639 11.26 7.31 -19.99
CA THR A 639 9.90 7.88 -20.00
C THR A 639 8.95 6.92 -19.29
N THR A 640 8.31 7.38 -18.22
CA THR A 640 7.32 6.59 -17.49
C THR A 640 6.05 6.39 -18.30
N THR A 641 5.32 5.32 -18.04
CA THR A 641 3.86 5.30 -18.31
C THR A 641 3.17 6.35 -17.44
N ASP A 642 1.88 6.57 -17.64
CA ASP A 642 1.13 7.44 -16.77
C ASP A 642 1.21 6.92 -15.32
N LEU A 643 1.51 7.84 -14.40
CA LEU A 643 1.63 7.51 -12.98
C LEU A 643 0.23 7.39 -12.37
N PRO A 644 -0.03 6.38 -11.54
CA PRO A 644 -1.32 6.23 -10.89
C PRO A 644 -1.56 7.39 -9.92
N SER A 645 -2.69 8.06 -10.04
CA SER A 645 -3.13 9.11 -9.10
C SER A 645 -3.98 8.56 -7.97
N ILE A 646 -4.69 7.45 -8.22
CA ILE A 646 -5.53 6.73 -7.25
C ILE A 646 -5.16 5.25 -7.30
N PHE A 647 -5.10 4.61 -6.15
CA PHE A 647 -4.91 3.17 -6.06
C PHE A 647 -5.93 2.58 -5.09
N LYS A 648 -6.78 1.68 -5.59
CA LYS A 648 -7.87 1.05 -4.82
C LYS A 648 -8.72 2.05 -4.02
N GLY A 649 -9.10 3.15 -4.66
CA GLY A 649 -9.90 4.20 -4.03
C GLY A 649 -9.14 5.16 -3.12
N VAL A 650 -7.83 4.96 -2.91
CA VAL A 650 -6.99 5.86 -2.12
C VAL A 650 -6.19 6.77 -3.05
N PRO A 651 -6.42 8.09 -3.06
CA PRO A 651 -5.62 9.04 -3.83
C PRO A 651 -4.19 9.11 -3.28
N LEU A 652 -3.22 8.90 -4.17
CA LEU A 652 -1.82 8.81 -3.76
C LEU A 652 -1.21 10.18 -3.44
N ARG A 653 -1.66 11.26 -4.09
CA ARG A 653 -1.16 12.63 -3.88
C ARG A 653 0.37 12.67 -3.82
N LEU A 654 1.02 12.17 -4.88
CA LEU A 654 2.47 11.98 -4.95
C LEU A 654 3.20 13.32 -4.67
N ARG A 655 4.01 13.34 -3.60
CA ARG A 655 4.74 14.53 -3.13
C ARG A 655 6.20 14.53 -3.53
N LYS A 656 6.84 13.36 -3.48
CA LYS A 656 8.25 13.22 -3.79
C LYS A 656 8.52 11.86 -4.40
N VAL A 657 9.41 11.81 -5.38
CA VAL A 657 9.94 10.59 -5.96
C VAL A 657 11.46 10.64 -5.85
N THR A 658 12.03 9.62 -5.27
CA THR A 658 13.47 9.39 -5.25
C THR A 658 13.78 8.09 -5.97
N VAL A 659 14.56 8.13 -7.03
CA VAL A 659 15.03 6.92 -7.73
C VAL A 659 16.55 6.88 -7.63
N THR A 660 17.08 5.84 -7.02
CA THR A 660 18.51 5.61 -6.92
C THR A 660 18.88 4.37 -7.72
N VAL A 661 19.68 4.56 -8.76
CA VAL A 661 20.26 3.47 -9.54
C VAL A 661 21.60 3.12 -8.89
N HIS A 662 21.64 1.97 -8.22
CA HIS A 662 22.79 1.44 -7.52
C HIS A 662 22.82 -0.09 -7.69
N ARG A 663 23.83 -0.62 -8.33
CA ARG A 663 24.02 -2.07 -8.47
C ARG A 663 25.45 -2.44 -8.16
N SER A 664 25.74 -2.86 -6.92
CA SER A 664 27.06 -3.37 -6.49
C SER A 664 28.24 -2.47 -6.90
N GLY A 665 28.04 -1.16 -7.07
CA GLY A 665 29.05 -0.17 -7.43
C GLY A 665 29.74 -0.41 -8.79
N ASN A 666 29.13 -1.15 -9.72
CA ASN A 666 29.78 -1.50 -10.99
C ASN A 666 28.81 -1.62 -12.18
N PHE A 667 27.73 -0.84 -12.18
CA PHE A 667 26.71 -0.85 -13.24
C PHE A 667 26.72 0.43 -14.08
N LEU A 668 26.62 1.60 -13.44
CA LEU A 668 26.63 2.90 -14.13
C LEU A 668 28.05 3.45 -14.23
N PHE A 669 28.39 4.00 -15.40
CA PHE A 669 29.60 4.77 -15.62
C PHE A 669 29.31 6.25 -15.66
N ASN A 670 30.17 7.04 -15.03
CA ASN A 670 30.26 8.46 -15.29
C ASN A 670 30.73 8.78 -16.70
N PRO A 671 30.27 9.89 -17.28
CA PRO A 671 30.85 10.47 -18.47
C PRO A 671 32.37 10.63 -18.40
N THR A 672 33.05 10.68 -19.55
CA THR A 672 34.47 11.01 -19.62
C THR A 672 34.74 12.46 -20.04
N ASN A 673 33.64 13.24 -20.17
CA ASN A 673 33.60 14.67 -20.44
C ASN A 673 33.31 15.43 -19.13
N CYS A 674 34.12 16.45 -18.80
CA CYS A 674 33.96 17.34 -17.66
C CYS A 674 33.35 18.70 -18.03
N GLY A 675 32.77 18.83 -19.20
CA GLY A 675 32.02 20.03 -19.58
C GLY A 675 30.68 20.13 -18.82
N PRO A 676 29.89 21.18 -19.09
CA PRO A 676 28.58 21.31 -18.48
C PRO A 676 27.66 20.15 -18.89
N LEU A 677 27.26 19.34 -17.93
CA LEU A 677 26.33 18.25 -18.11
C LEU A 677 25.07 18.51 -17.28
N ALA A 678 23.92 18.04 -17.76
CA ALA A 678 22.65 18.15 -17.04
C ALA A 678 21.73 16.97 -17.30
N THR A 679 20.95 16.63 -16.30
CA THR A 679 19.74 15.82 -16.45
C THR A 679 18.58 16.75 -16.81
N ASN A 680 18.00 16.55 -17.98
CA ASN A 680 16.85 17.31 -18.46
C ASN A 680 15.59 16.48 -18.32
N THR A 681 14.55 17.04 -17.72
CA THR A 681 13.28 16.34 -17.50
C THR A 681 12.12 17.17 -18.00
N THR A 682 11.22 16.54 -18.72
CA THR A 682 9.91 17.09 -19.08
C THR A 682 8.87 16.36 -18.23
N LEU A 683 8.10 17.12 -17.50
CA LEU A 683 7.01 16.67 -16.65
C LEU A 683 5.69 16.99 -17.31
N THR A 684 4.71 16.11 -17.14
CA THR A 684 3.33 16.36 -17.56
C THR A 684 2.42 16.09 -16.37
N SER A 685 1.52 17.03 -16.07
CA SER A 685 0.52 16.86 -15.01
C SER A 685 -0.62 15.95 -15.46
N THR A 686 -1.44 15.48 -14.53
CA THR A 686 -2.69 14.76 -14.83
C THR A 686 -3.71 15.63 -15.59
N ALA A 687 -3.59 16.97 -15.48
CA ALA A 687 -4.42 17.93 -16.21
C ALA A 687 -3.81 18.39 -17.54
N GLY A 688 -2.64 17.83 -17.96
CA GLY A 688 -1.99 18.14 -19.23
C GLY A 688 -1.02 19.31 -19.22
N ALA A 689 -0.81 20.01 -18.09
CA ALA A 689 0.22 21.04 -18.00
C ALA A 689 1.62 20.43 -18.09
N THR A 690 2.57 21.15 -18.69
CA THR A 690 3.94 20.69 -18.90
C THR A 690 4.95 21.62 -18.22
N GLN A 691 6.01 21.03 -17.66
CA GLN A 691 7.15 21.73 -17.07
C GLN A 691 8.45 21.08 -17.53
N SER A 692 9.45 21.90 -17.92
CA SER A 692 10.80 21.45 -18.22
C SER A 692 11.75 21.86 -17.13
N LEU A 693 12.55 20.90 -16.62
CA LEU A 693 13.53 21.10 -15.57
C LEU A 693 14.91 20.62 -16.01
N ALA A 694 15.94 21.25 -15.48
CA ALA A 694 17.32 20.85 -15.69
C ALA A 694 18.08 20.86 -14.37
N SER A 695 18.70 19.71 -14.02
CA SER A 695 19.62 19.63 -12.89
C SER A 695 21.05 19.48 -13.37
N PRO A 696 22.00 20.28 -12.91
CA PRO A 696 23.40 20.12 -13.26
C PRO A 696 23.93 18.78 -12.77
N PHE A 697 24.83 18.18 -13.57
CA PHE A 697 25.51 16.93 -13.24
C PHE A 697 27.03 17.15 -13.36
N ALA A 698 27.74 17.00 -12.25
CA ALA A 698 29.18 17.29 -12.19
C ALA A 698 30.03 16.03 -12.31
N VAL A 699 31.03 16.11 -13.21
CA VAL A 699 32.10 15.11 -13.37
C VAL A 699 33.44 15.82 -13.23
N ALA A 700 34.40 15.17 -12.59
CA ALA A 700 35.71 15.73 -12.31
C ALA A 700 36.85 14.82 -12.79
N ASN A 701 38.05 15.35 -12.82
CA ASN A 701 39.29 14.60 -13.09
C ASN A 701 39.40 13.94 -14.48
N CYS A 702 38.74 14.49 -15.50
CA CYS A 702 38.77 13.97 -16.87
C CYS A 702 40.23 13.90 -17.42
N ASN A 703 41.10 14.87 -17.03
CA ASN A 703 42.50 14.91 -17.46
C ASN A 703 43.33 13.74 -16.91
N ALA A 704 42.86 13.05 -15.87
CA ALA A 704 43.53 11.88 -15.32
C ALA A 704 43.30 10.60 -16.11
N LEU A 705 42.36 10.60 -17.03
CA LEU A 705 42.05 9.43 -17.84
C LEU A 705 43.13 9.17 -18.88
N PRO A 706 43.64 7.95 -19.03
CA PRO A 706 44.50 7.60 -20.12
C PRO A 706 43.75 7.63 -21.46
N PHE A 707 44.45 7.95 -22.55
CA PHE A 707 43.91 7.92 -23.89
C PHE A 707 44.93 7.40 -24.89
N LYS A 708 44.84 6.13 -25.29
CA LYS A 708 45.79 5.44 -26.16
C LYS A 708 45.07 4.55 -27.18
N PRO A 709 44.18 5.10 -28.01
CA PRO A 709 43.47 4.32 -29.02
C PRO A 709 44.45 3.69 -30.00
N ASN A 710 44.20 2.46 -30.44
CA ASN A 710 45.02 1.75 -31.42
C ASN A 710 44.26 1.73 -32.73
N PHE A 711 44.70 2.57 -33.65
CA PHE A 711 44.11 2.75 -34.96
C PHE A 711 44.89 2.02 -36.03
N SER A 712 44.26 1.28 -36.92
CA SER A 712 44.90 0.54 -38.02
C SER A 712 44.05 0.57 -39.29
N ALA A 713 44.70 0.62 -40.43
CA ALA A 713 44.04 0.64 -41.74
C ALA A 713 44.62 -0.39 -42.70
N ALA A 714 43.80 -0.93 -43.56
CA ALA A 714 44.20 -1.87 -44.60
C ALA A 714 43.39 -1.63 -45.87
N THR A 715 44.04 -1.79 -47.00
CA THR A 715 43.41 -1.78 -48.33
C THR A 715 43.76 -3.03 -49.13
N SER A 716 42.94 -3.38 -50.10
CA SER A 716 43.23 -4.42 -51.08
C SER A 716 43.58 -3.77 -52.43
N ALA A 717 44.61 -4.24 -53.06
CA ALA A 717 44.98 -3.79 -54.42
C ALA A 717 44.69 -4.87 -55.46
N SER A 718 43.97 -4.49 -56.51
CA SER A 718 43.98 -5.22 -57.78
C SER A 718 45.10 -4.66 -58.69
N THR A 719 45.84 -5.48 -59.35
CA THR A 719 46.84 -5.07 -60.38
C THR A 719 46.23 -4.96 -61.75
N ASP A 720 44.98 -5.38 -61.95
CA ASP A 720 44.25 -5.26 -63.21
C ASP A 720 43.58 -3.86 -63.33
N PRO A 721 44.02 -3.02 -64.21
CA PRO A 721 43.50 -1.67 -64.46
C PRO A 721 41.98 -1.64 -64.77
N LYS A 722 41.48 -2.68 -65.47
CA LYS A 722 40.04 -2.75 -65.80
C LYS A 722 39.19 -3.03 -64.56
N THR A 723 39.66 -3.93 -63.70
CA THR A 723 38.99 -4.27 -62.45
C THR A 723 39.01 -3.08 -61.46
N LEU A 724 40.12 -2.34 -61.39
CA LEU A 724 40.22 -1.12 -60.58
C LEU A 724 39.31 -0.02 -61.08
N LYS A 725 39.19 0.18 -62.39
CA LYS A 725 38.25 1.16 -62.99
C LYS A 725 36.79 0.78 -62.68
N ALA A 726 36.47 -0.50 -62.78
CA ALA A 726 35.11 -0.98 -62.59
C ALA A 726 34.71 -1.03 -61.11
N ASN A 727 35.60 -1.51 -60.22
CA ASN A 727 35.31 -1.89 -58.85
C ASN A 727 35.94 -1.00 -57.76
N GLY A 728 36.72 0.02 -58.11
CA GLY A 728 37.39 0.91 -57.17
C GLY A 728 38.37 0.19 -56.22
N ALA A 729 38.55 0.72 -55.01
CA ALA A 729 39.47 0.18 -54.00
C ALA A 729 38.73 -0.02 -52.67
N ALA A 730 39.08 -1.07 -51.92
CA ALA A 730 38.56 -1.30 -50.61
C ALA A 730 39.35 -0.56 -49.52
N LEU A 731 38.72 -0.16 -48.44
CA LEU A 731 39.37 0.29 -47.19
C LEU A 731 38.73 -0.41 -46.00
N ARG A 732 39.55 -0.88 -45.10
CA ARG A 732 39.14 -1.38 -43.82
C ARG A 732 39.87 -0.65 -42.70
N VAL A 733 39.13 0.02 -41.86
CA VAL A 733 39.67 0.70 -40.66
C VAL A 733 39.27 -0.09 -39.45
N ASN A 734 40.20 -0.19 -38.47
CA ASN A 734 39.92 -0.82 -37.21
C ASN A 734 40.51 0.03 -36.07
N LEU A 735 39.66 0.48 -35.18
CA LEU A 735 40.02 1.21 -33.99
C LEU A 735 39.79 0.31 -32.78
N LEU A 736 40.71 0.21 -31.87
CA LEU A 736 40.61 -0.54 -30.62
C LEU A 736 40.93 0.39 -29.47
N GLN A 737 40.09 0.35 -28.46
CA GLN A 737 40.28 1.10 -27.21
C GLN A 737 40.33 0.14 -26.02
N ASN A 738 41.14 0.44 -25.00
CA ASN A 738 41.15 -0.36 -23.79
C ASN A 738 40.09 0.13 -22.81
N ALA A 739 39.68 -0.73 -21.88
CA ALA A 739 38.82 -0.33 -20.79
C ALA A 739 39.46 0.77 -19.92
N HIS A 740 38.66 1.64 -19.35
CA HIS A 740 39.05 2.77 -18.48
C HIS A 740 39.92 3.83 -19.16
N GLU A 741 39.85 3.97 -20.48
CA GLU A 741 40.38 5.12 -21.22
C GLU A 741 39.26 6.14 -21.43
N ALA A 742 39.62 7.42 -21.64
CA ALA A 742 38.67 8.45 -22.03
C ALA A 742 37.99 8.05 -23.35
N ASN A 743 36.66 8.24 -23.47
CA ASN A 743 35.91 7.93 -24.68
C ASN A 743 36.31 8.86 -25.82
N ILE A 744 36.04 8.42 -27.04
CA ILE A 744 36.37 9.16 -28.24
C ILE A 744 35.33 10.26 -28.47
N HIS A 745 35.75 11.50 -28.67
CA HIS A 745 34.94 12.63 -29.03
C HIS A 745 34.92 12.87 -30.55
N SER A 746 36.12 12.83 -31.18
CA SER A 746 36.17 13.07 -32.63
C SER A 746 37.30 12.28 -33.30
N VAL A 747 37.13 11.98 -34.55
CA VAL A 747 38.12 11.33 -35.42
C VAL A 747 38.23 12.07 -36.72
N VAL A 748 39.46 12.51 -37.05
CA VAL A 748 39.78 13.10 -38.33
C VAL A 748 40.74 12.17 -39.06
N ALA A 749 40.41 11.71 -40.26
CA ALA A 749 41.24 10.83 -41.06
C ALA A 749 41.47 11.43 -42.45
N GLU A 750 42.75 11.48 -42.90
CA GLU A 750 43.13 11.98 -44.21
C GLU A 750 43.60 10.83 -45.08
N LEU A 751 42.92 10.58 -46.18
CA LEU A 751 43.32 9.55 -47.13
C LEU A 751 44.48 10.02 -48.00
N PRO A 752 45.48 9.15 -48.33
CA PRO A 752 46.52 9.52 -49.23
C PRO A 752 46.03 9.74 -50.67
N LYS A 753 46.67 10.61 -51.42
CA LYS A 753 46.38 10.88 -52.85
C LYS A 753 46.31 9.62 -53.73
N SER A 754 46.84 8.51 -53.27
CA SER A 754 46.77 7.23 -54.00
C SER A 754 45.45 6.47 -53.73
N LEU A 755 44.61 6.90 -52.76
CA LEU A 755 43.30 6.36 -52.42
C LEU A 755 42.27 7.48 -52.34
N PRO A 756 41.99 8.24 -53.44
CA PRO A 756 41.02 9.32 -53.42
C PRO A 756 39.58 8.77 -53.46
N SER A 757 38.62 9.61 -53.07
CA SER A 757 37.21 9.32 -53.22
C SER A 757 36.86 9.13 -54.69
N ARG A 758 35.90 8.23 -54.98
CA ARG A 758 35.50 7.88 -56.32
C ARG A 758 34.30 8.78 -56.73
N LEU A 759 34.56 9.72 -57.63
CA LEU A 759 33.59 10.73 -58.10
C LEU A 759 32.29 10.11 -58.57
N THR A 760 32.32 9.00 -59.32
CA THR A 760 31.10 8.33 -59.81
C THR A 760 30.23 7.72 -58.69
N THR A 761 30.78 7.51 -57.54
CA THR A 761 30.03 7.04 -56.35
C THR A 761 29.52 8.22 -55.52
N LEU A 762 30.30 9.30 -55.41
CA LEU A 762 29.86 10.55 -54.78
C LEU A 762 28.59 11.11 -55.42
N GLN A 763 28.46 10.97 -56.76
CA GLN A 763 27.25 11.41 -57.49
C GLN A 763 25.97 10.60 -57.17
N LYS A 764 26.10 9.47 -56.48
CA LYS A 764 25.01 8.60 -56.08
C LYS A 764 24.54 8.81 -54.61
N ALA A 765 24.98 9.88 -54.01
CA ALA A 765 24.68 10.16 -52.58
C ALA A 765 23.17 10.23 -52.35
N CYS A 766 22.75 9.80 -51.18
CA CYS A 766 21.38 9.91 -50.70
C CYS A 766 21.06 11.37 -50.37
N PRO A 767 19.92 11.92 -50.78
CA PRO A 767 19.51 13.24 -50.32
C PRO A 767 19.29 13.23 -48.80
N GLU A 768 19.69 14.30 -48.10
CA GLU A 768 19.54 14.48 -46.67
C GLU A 768 18.10 14.22 -46.18
N ALA A 769 17.12 14.83 -46.86
CA ALA A 769 15.71 14.65 -46.51
C ALA A 769 15.26 13.17 -46.56
N THR A 770 15.77 12.40 -47.53
CA THR A 770 15.47 10.96 -47.66
C THR A 770 16.16 10.16 -46.52
N TYR A 771 17.43 10.50 -46.24
CA TYR A 771 18.19 9.85 -45.16
C TYR A 771 17.59 10.12 -43.79
N ALA A 772 17.22 11.36 -43.50
CA ALA A 772 16.60 11.76 -42.26
C ALA A 772 15.22 11.10 -42.04
N ALA A 773 14.40 11.03 -43.11
CA ALA A 773 13.08 10.39 -43.02
C ALA A 773 13.19 8.87 -42.83
N SER A 774 14.02 8.21 -43.58
CA SER A 774 14.28 6.77 -43.52
C SER A 774 15.59 6.39 -44.25
N PRO A 775 16.70 6.13 -43.52
CA PRO A 775 17.95 5.72 -44.17
C PRO A 775 17.84 4.49 -45.07
N SER A 776 16.91 3.58 -44.77
CA SER A 776 16.65 2.39 -45.60
C SER A 776 16.06 2.70 -46.98
N SER A 777 15.48 3.89 -47.16
CA SER A 777 14.93 4.37 -48.43
C SER A 777 15.95 5.02 -49.33
N CYS A 778 17.21 5.13 -48.86
CA CYS A 778 18.31 5.66 -49.66
C CYS A 778 18.63 4.76 -50.87
N PRO A 779 18.99 5.35 -52.04
CA PRO A 779 19.40 4.58 -53.21
C PRO A 779 20.54 3.59 -52.86
N GLU A 780 20.49 2.35 -53.38
CA GLU A 780 21.51 1.33 -53.12
C GLU A 780 22.93 1.79 -53.56
N GLY A 781 22.99 2.70 -54.51
CA GLY A 781 24.23 3.32 -54.94
C GLY A 781 24.90 4.22 -53.92
N SER A 782 24.18 4.71 -52.94
CA SER A 782 24.69 5.53 -51.86
C SER A 782 25.28 4.70 -50.70
N LYS A 783 24.93 3.40 -50.63
CA LYS A 783 25.46 2.47 -49.66
C LYS A 783 26.85 1.99 -50.02
N VAL A 784 27.84 2.53 -49.36
CA VAL A 784 29.26 2.36 -49.74
C VAL A 784 30.05 1.42 -48.82
N GLY A 785 29.42 0.93 -47.78
CA GLY A 785 30.07 0.03 -46.82
C GLY A 785 29.24 -0.33 -45.65
N SER A 786 29.92 -0.77 -44.60
CA SER A 786 29.30 -1.12 -43.32
C SER A 786 30.23 -0.81 -42.13
N ALA A 787 29.65 -0.55 -40.98
CA ALA A 787 30.39 -0.38 -39.76
C ALA A 787 29.90 -1.37 -38.68
N THR A 788 30.80 -1.73 -37.76
CA THR A 788 30.51 -2.57 -36.61
C THR A 788 31.18 -1.99 -35.40
N VAL A 789 30.40 -1.76 -34.33
CA VAL A 789 30.89 -1.23 -33.08
C VAL A 789 30.60 -2.26 -31.96
N THR A 790 31.61 -2.56 -31.15
CA THR A 790 31.49 -3.36 -29.96
C THR A 790 31.71 -2.45 -28.76
N THR A 791 30.76 -2.43 -27.85
CA THR A 791 30.78 -1.66 -26.61
C THR A 791 30.55 -2.57 -25.40
N PRO A 792 31.13 -2.30 -24.23
CA PRO A 792 30.83 -3.06 -23.01
C PRO A 792 29.43 -2.80 -22.47
N VAL A 793 28.75 -1.72 -22.88
CA VAL A 793 27.43 -1.36 -22.36
C VAL A 793 26.30 -2.15 -22.98
N LEU A 794 26.51 -2.75 -24.15
CA LEU A 794 25.51 -3.56 -24.85
C LEU A 794 25.93 -5.03 -24.97
N PRO A 795 24.98 -5.98 -24.89
CA PRO A 795 25.30 -7.41 -25.01
C PRO A 795 25.74 -7.83 -26.42
N GLN A 796 25.29 -7.12 -27.45
CA GLN A 796 25.56 -7.38 -28.85
C GLN A 796 26.19 -6.16 -29.53
N PRO A 797 27.05 -6.35 -30.54
CA PRO A 797 27.60 -5.26 -31.33
C PRO A 797 26.51 -4.52 -32.11
N LEU A 798 26.63 -3.21 -32.21
CA LEU A 798 25.90 -2.40 -33.19
C LEU A 798 26.52 -2.59 -34.58
N LYS A 799 25.68 -2.76 -35.61
CA LYS A 799 26.10 -2.97 -36.98
C LYS A 799 25.20 -2.18 -37.94
N GLY A 800 25.75 -1.79 -39.05
CA GLY A 800 24.90 -1.23 -40.08
C GLY A 800 25.64 -0.63 -41.26
N PRO A 801 24.91 -0.10 -42.23
CA PRO A 801 25.45 0.44 -43.48
C PRO A 801 26.15 1.77 -43.25
N ALA A 802 27.14 2.03 -44.15
CA ALA A 802 27.74 3.34 -44.35
C ALA A 802 27.20 3.94 -45.66
N TYR A 803 26.60 5.11 -45.53
CA TYR A 803 26.00 5.84 -46.65
C TYR A 803 26.82 7.07 -47.01
N LEU A 804 26.80 7.43 -48.32
CA LEU A 804 27.10 8.79 -48.72
C LEU A 804 25.82 9.60 -48.72
N VAL A 805 25.79 10.71 -47.98
CA VAL A 805 24.64 11.59 -47.78
C VAL A 805 24.98 12.99 -48.29
N SER A 806 24.11 13.58 -49.06
CA SER A 806 24.29 14.92 -49.61
C SER A 806 23.56 15.92 -48.72
N HIS A 807 24.28 16.62 -47.89
CA HIS A 807 23.74 17.70 -47.05
C HIS A 807 23.65 18.99 -47.83
N GLY A 808 22.61 19.73 -47.65
CA GLY A 808 22.35 21.00 -48.38
C GLY A 808 23.44 22.01 -48.12
N GLY A 809 24.07 22.55 -49.19
CA GLY A 809 25.15 23.51 -49.13
C GLY A 809 26.57 22.94 -48.96
N ALA A 810 26.73 21.62 -48.76
CA ALA A 810 28.04 20.98 -48.72
C ALA A 810 28.61 20.73 -50.12
N ALA A 811 29.90 20.96 -50.30
CA ALA A 811 30.59 20.75 -51.60
C ALA A 811 30.72 19.28 -52.01
N PHE A 812 30.73 18.38 -51.01
CA PHE A 812 30.87 16.94 -51.19
C PHE A 812 29.89 16.20 -50.27
N PRO A 813 29.41 15.01 -50.68
CA PRO A 813 28.63 14.14 -49.77
C PRO A 813 29.45 13.63 -48.60
N ASP A 814 28.81 13.57 -47.46
CA ASP A 814 29.41 13.06 -46.23
C ASP A 814 29.23 11.53 -46.09
N LEU A 815 30.10 10.93 -45.28
CA LEU A 815 30.04 9.50 -44.98
C LEU A 815 29.37 9.29 -43.61
N ASP A 816 28.09 8.90 -43.63
CA ASP A 816 27.28 8.70 -42.43
C ASP A 816 27.13 7.22 -42.14
N LEU A 817 27.14 6.86 -40.84
CA LEU A 817 27.05 5.51 -40.37
C LEU A 817 25.76 5.32 -39.57
N LEU A 818 24.93 4.43 -40.05
CA LEU A 818 23.75 3.99 -39.30
C LEU A 818 24.09 2.68 -38.54
N LEU A 819 24.17 2.75 -37.24
CA LEU A 819 24.54 1.62 -36.38
C LEU A 819 23.31 1.15 -35.61
N GLU A 820 22.94 -0.11 -35.80
CA GLU A 820 21.76 -0.68 -35.14
C GLU A 820 22.11 -1.98 -34.41
N GLY A 821 21.49 -2.17 -33.26
CA GLY A 821 21.52 -3.39 -32.47
C GLY A 821 20.26 -4.23 -32.67
N ASP A 822 20.35 -5.51 -32.46
CA ASP A 822 19.23 -6.46 -32.58
C ASP A 822 18.05 -6.12 -31.65
N ASN A 823 18.31 -5.31 -30.60
CA ASN A 823 17.32 -4.86 -29.61
C ASN A 823 16.69 -3.50 -29.91
N GLY A 824 16.99 -2.90 -31.07
CA GLY A 824 16.43 -1.61 -31.51
C GLY A 824 17.22 -0.37 -31.04
N VAL A 825 18.38 -0.52 -30.39
CA VAL A 825 19.29 0.61 -30.14
C VAL A 825 19.85 1.08 -31.48
N ARG A 826 19.72 2.38 -31.76
CA ARG A 826 20.21 3.01 -32.98
C ARG A 826 21.15 4.16 -32.63
N VAL A 827 22.28 4.25 -33.36
CA VAL A 827 23.23 5.36 -33.27
C VAL A 827 23.62 5.80 -34.70
N ILE A 828 23.55 7.07 -34.94
CA ILE A 828 23.92 7.70 -36.22
C ILE A 828 25.19 8.50 -35.97
N LEU A 829 26.25 8.20 -36.75
CA LEU A 829 27.46 8.97 -36.73
C LEU A 829 27.57 9.72 -38.07
N GLU A 830 27.51 11.01 -38.02
CA GLU A 830 27.60 11.90 -39.17
C GLU A 830 29.06 12.37 -39.32
N SER A 831 29.55 12.34 -40.56
CA SER A 831 30.86 12.90 -40.83
C SER A 831 30.73 14.21 -41.64
N ASN A 832 31.83 14.94 -41.72
CA ASN A 832 32.03 16.02 -42.67
C ASN A 832 33.20 15.67 -43.62
N THR A 833 32.96 15.71 -44.90
CA THR A 833 33.91 15.34 -45.93
C THR A 833 34.43 16.56 -46.70
N ASP A 834 35.73 16.80 -46.70
CA ASP A 834 36.42 17.81 -47.47
C ASP A 834 37.42 17.17 -48.46
N ILE A 835 37.48 17.65 -49.69
CA ILE A 835 38.38 17.13 -50.70
C ILE A 835 39.22 18.29 -51.24
N LYS A 836 40.44 18.38 -50.82
CA LYS A 836 41.42 19.39 -51.27
C LYS A 836 42.68 18.77 -51.86
N GLY A 837 43.05 19.20 -53.10
CA GLY A 837 44.26 18.72 -53.72
C GLY A 837 44.37 17.20 -53.92
N GLY A 838 43.20 16.52 -54.05
CA GLY A 838 43.13 15.05 -54.17
C GLY A 838 43.30 14.27 -52.86
N ILE A 839 43.26 14.95 -51.72
CA ILE A 839 43.25 14.38 -50.37
C ILE A 839 41.79 14.45 -49.88
N THR A 840 41.21 13.32 -49.54
CA THR A 840 39.90 13.25 -48.84
C THR A 840 40.15 13.27 -47.35
N LYS A 841 39.56 14.23 -46.69
CA LYS A 841 39.50 14.36 -45.23
C LYS A 841 38.09 14.11 -44.73
N SER A 842 37.91 13.09 -43.91
CA SER A 842 36.61 12.81 -43.22
C SER A 842 36.75 13.11 -41.75
N THR A 843 35.81 13.89 -41.24
CA THR A 843 35.77 14.34 -39.83
C THR A 843 34.47 13.89 -39.18
N PHE A 844 34.53 12.97 -38.25
CA PHE A 844 33.48 12.66 -37.31
C PHE A 844 33.69 13.58 -36.08
N ALA A 845 32.93 14.67 -36.01
CA ALA A 845 33.15 15.74 -35.04
C ALA A 845 32.50 15.47 -33.68
N SER A 846 31.38 14.75 -33.69
CA SER A 846 30.53 14.55 -32.50
C SER A 846 30.23 13.06 -32.32
N ILE A 847 31.15 12.34 -31.69
CA ILE A 847 30.94 10.93 -31.33
C ILE A 847 30.40 10.89 -29.89
N PRO A 848 29.30 10.14 -29.61
CA PRO A 848 28.73 10.02 -28.29
C PRO A 848 29.76 9.59 -27.23
N ASP A 849 29.66 10.12 -26.01
CA ASP A 849 30.54 9.78 -24.88
C ASP A 849 30.20 8.38 -24.31
N VAL A 850 30.36 7.35 -25.12
CA VAL A 850 30.08 5.95 -24.78
C VAL A 850 31.34 5.11 -24.94
N PRO A 851 31.70 4.21 -24.02
CA PRO A 851 32.86 3.37 -24.15
C PRO A 851 32.80 2.44 -25.36
N VAL A 852 33.80 2.46 -26.21
CA VAL A 852 33.94 1.63 -27.42
C VAL A 852 35.13 0.71 -27.28
N SER A 853 34.93 -0.60 -27.29
CA SER A 853 36.02 -1.59 -27.26
C SER A 853 36.63 -1.79 -28.63
N SER A 854 35.82 -1.76 -29.69
CA SER A 854 36.27 -1.86 -31.06
C SER A 854 35.28 -1.21 -32.02
N PHE A 855 35.86 -0.53 -33.03
CA PHE A 855 35.13 -0.01 -34.17
C PHE A 855 35.77 -0.53 -35.43
N VAL A 856 35.01 -1.08 -36.35
CA VAL A 856 35.47 -1.57 -37.65
C VAL A 856 34.57 -0.93 -38.74
N LEU A 857 35.22 -0.17 -39.64
CA LEU A 857 34.58 0.33 -40.84
C LEU A 857 35.12 -0.44 -42.03
N GLU A 858 34.23 -0.95 -42.86
CA GLU A 858 34.55 -1.68 -44.08
C GLU A 858 33.92 -0.97 -45.30
N LEU A 859 34.76 -0.40 -46.14
CA LEU A 859 34.38 0.15 -47.44
C LEU A 859 34.85 -0.84 -48.53
N PRO A 860 34.00 -1.70 -49.04
CA PRO A 860 34.38 -2.76 -49.98
C PRO A 860 34.74 -2.20 -51.38
N SER A 861 35.51 -2.93 -52.11
CA SER A 861 35.61 -2.73 -53.57
C SER A 861 34.34 -3.24 -54.24
N GLY A 862 33.92 -2.63 -55.35
CA GLY A 862 32.72 -2.99 -56.08
C GLY A 862 32.17 -1.82 -56.92
N PRO A 863 30.99 -1.99 -57.55
CA PRO A 863 30.38 -0.94 -58.37
C PRO A 863 30.10 0.34 -57.60
N ASN A 864 29.82 0.20 -56.29
CA ASN A 864 29.53 1.30 -55.37
C ASN A 864 30.69 1.60 -54.42
N SER A 865 31.95 1.20 -54.78
CA SER A 865 33.11 1.53 -53.92
C SER A 865 33.22 3.03 -53.68
N ALA A 866 33.44 3.45 -52.44
CA ALA A 866 33.69 4.84 -52.06
C ALA A 866 35.00 5.39 -52.59
N LEU A 867 35.98 4.51 -52.80
CA LEU A 867 37.35 4.88 -53.08
C LEU A 867 37.81 4.32 -54.43
N THR A 868 38.78 4.99 -55.01
CA THR A 868 39.54 4.46 -56.15
C THR A 868 41.06 4.40 -55.84
N ALA A 869 41.83 3.73 -56.69
CA ALA A 869 43.31 3.63 -56.54
C ALA A 869 44.02 4.37 -57.68
N VAL A 870 44.98 5.16 -57.30
CA VAL A 870 45.87 5.87 -58.23
C VAL A 870 47.26 5.29 -58.17
N GLY A 871 47.73 4.69 -59.27
CA GLY A 871 49.01 4.03 -59.36
C GLY A 871 49.07 2.63 -58.69
N ALA A 872 50.26 2.01 -58.68
CA ALA A 872 50.44 0.68 -58.06
C ALA A 872 50.54 0.79 -56.52
N LEU A 873 49.48 0.54 -55.77
CA LEU A 873 49.46 0.66 -54.30
C LEU A 873 50.51 -0.21 -53.61
N CYS A 874 50.84 -1.38 -54.16
CA CYS A 874 51.85 -2.31 -53.65
C CYS A 874 53.28 -1.79 -53.60
N THR A 875 53.62 -0.76 -54.36
CA THR A 875 54.96 -0.18 -54.44
C THR A 875 55.07 1.13 -53.64
N GLN A 876 54.01 1.60 -53.07
CA GLN A 876 53.91 2.86 -52.32
C GLN A 876 53.83 2.60 -50.79
N THR A 877 54.41 3.52 -50.05
CA THR A 877 54.19 3.58 -48.61
C THR A 877 52.98 4.47 -48.38
N LEU A 878 51.81 3.82 -48.05
CA LEU A 878 50.58 4.52 -47.82
C LEU A 878 50.47 4.86 -46.35
N THR A 879 50.19 6.12 -46.03
CA THR A 879 49.92 6.58 -44.67
C THR A 879 48.63 7.37 -44.64
N MET A 880 47.86 7.19 -43.60
CA MET A 880 46.63 7.92 -43.33
C MET A 880 46.86 8.73 -42.03
N PRO A 881 47.19 10.01 -42.12
CA PRO A 881 47.21 10.88 -40.94
C PRO A 881 45.90 10.85 -40.27
N THR A 882 45.88 10.58 -38.96
CA THR A 882 44.68 10.44 -38.14
C THR A 882 44.85 11.25 -36.87
N THR A 883 43.89 12.12 -36.60
CA THR A 883 43.79 12.84 -35.33
C THR A 883 42.61 12.29 -34.57
N ILE A 884 42.81 11.83 -33.35
CA ILE A 884 41.73 11.29 -32.49
C ILE A 884 41.69 12.16 -31.24
N THR A 885 40.58 12.75 -30.95
CA THR A 885 40.34 13.57 -29.76
C THR A 885 39.45 12.82 -28.80
N ALA A 886 39.82 12.80 -27.51
CA ALA A 886 39.04 12.23 -26.44
C ALA A 886 37.98 13.21 -25.95
N GLN A 887 36.96 12.70 -25.30
CA GLN A 887 35.96 13.50 -24.55
C GLN A 887 36.65 14.35 -23.47
N SER A 888 37.76 13.86 -22.90
CA SER A 888 38.60 14.61 -21.93
C SER A 888 39.40 15.77 -22.57
N GLY A 889 39.33 15.98 -23.89
CA GLY A 889 40.11 16.96 -24.62
C GLY A 889 41.49 16.49 -25.03
N THR A 890 41.94 15.30 -24.63
CA THR A 890 43.27 14.77 -24.99
C THR A 890 43.31 14.42 -26.47
N VAL A 891 44.39 14.88 -27.19
CA VAL A 891 44.51 14.69 -28.63
C VAL A 891 45.67 13.74 -28.95
N VAL A 892 45.40 12.73 -29.75
CA VAL A 892 46.41 11.78 -30.26
C VAL A 892 46.50 11.92 -31.79
N LYS A 893 47.67 12.22 -32.32
CA LYS A 893 47.97 12.28 -33.73
C LYS A 893 48.85 11.10 -34.14
N VAL A 894 48.39 10.32 -35.13
CA VAL A 894 49.07 9.12 -35.61
C VAL A 894 49.17 9.15 -37.13
N ALA A 895 50.34 8.92 -37.68
CA ALA A 895 50.48 8.62 -39.12
C ALA A 895 50.27 7.11 -39.32
N THR A 896 49.02 6.71 -39.56
CA THR A 896 48.62 5.31 -39.65
C THR A 896 49.08 4.67 -40.95
N PRO A 897 49.94 3.64 -40.94
CA PRO A 897 50.29 2.91 -42.14
C PRO A 897 49.10 2.11 -42.68
N ILE A 898 48.79 2.26 -43.94
CA ILE A 898 47.75 1.45 -44.61
C ILE A 898 48.42 0.17 -45.11
N ALA A 899 48.05 -0.98 -44.53
CA ALA A 899 48.55 -2.28 -44.99
C ALA A 899 47.87 -2.67 -46.32
N VAL A 900 48.67 -2.87 -47.35
CA VAL A 900 48.19 -3.27 -48.70
C VAL A 900 48.18 -4.78 -48.83
N SER A 901 47.02 -5.41 -49.08
CA SER A 901 46.85 -6.83 -49.36
C SER A 901 46.57 -7.06 -50.87
N GLY A 902 46.76 -8.30 -51.35
CA GLY A 902 46.48 -8.67 -52.75
C GLY A 902 47.63 -8.27 -53.70
N CYS A 903 48.82 -7.84 -53.21
CA CYS A 903 49.98 -7.57 -54.02
C CYS A 903 50.51 -8.86 -54.63
N THR A 904 50.46 -9.01 -55.95
CA THR A 904 51.12 -10.10 -56.73
C THR A 904 52.61 -9.82 -56.86
N GLY A 905 53.42 -9.87 -55.78
CA GLY A 905 54.84 -10.08 -55.86
C GLY A 905 55.08 -11.57 -56.01
N LYS A 906 55.87 -11.98 -56.96
CA LYS A 906 56.38 -13.34 -57.10
C LYS A 906 57.07 -13.74 -55.78
N GLY A 907 56.37 -14.44 -54.90
CA GLY A 907 56.91 -14.97 -53.68
C GLY A 907 55.76 -15.69 -52.93
N LYS A 908 55.67 -17.02 -53.09
CA LYS A 908 54.95 -17.85 -52.14
C LYS A 908 55.37 -17.40 -50.75
N GLY A 909 54.42 -16.86 -49.98
CA GLY A 909 54.68 -16.45 -48.59
C GLY A 909 55.26 -17.61 -47.83
N LYS A 910 56.61 -17.69 -47.69
CA LYS A 910 57.26 -18.67 -46.85
C LYS A 910 56.86 -18.39 -45.46
N THR A 911 56.02 -19.32 -44.87
CA THR A 911 55.70 -19.29 -43.43
C THR A 911 56.99 -19.15 -42.64
N ARG A 912 57.27 -17.96 -42.12
CA ARG A 912 58.59 -17.65 -41.48
C ARG A 912 58.68 -18.21 -40.06
N ILE A 913 57.60 -18.86 -39.58
CA ILE A 913 57.65 -19.66 -38.37
C ILE A 913 56.88 -20.95 -38.59
N LYS A 914 57.47 -22.08 -38.26
CA LYS A 914 56.81 -23.41 -38.29
C LYS A 914 56.89 -24.01 -36.88
N ILE A 915 55.75 -24.52 -36.36
CA ILE A 915 55.71 -25.21 -35.11
C ILE A 915 56.09 -26.67 -35.37
N LEU A 916 57.21 -27.14 -34.81
CA LEU A 916 57.73 -28.49 -35.02
C LEU A 916 57.13 -29.49 -34.01
N SER A 917 57.04 -29.07 -32.76
CA SER A 917 56.41 -29.90 -31.71
C SER A 917 55.93 -29.04 -30.58
N LYS A 918 54.97 -29.60 -29.83
CA LYS A 918 54.37 -29.00 -28.67
C LYS A 918 54.15 -30.05 -27.57
N LYS A 919 54.45 -29.73 -26.34
CA LYS A 919 54.14 -30.57 -25.18
C LYS A 919 54.03 -29.73 -23.91
N ILE A 920 53.25 -30.14 -22.94
CA ILE A 920 53.20 -29.55 -21.62
C ILE A 920 54.09 -30.38 -20.69
N LYS A 921 55.05 -29.77 -20.05
CA LYS A 921 55.95 -30.41 -19.07
C LYS A 921 56.23 -29.40 -17.95
N ASN A 922 56.12 -29.80 -16.68
CA ASN A 922 56.44 -29.00 -15.51
C ASN A 922 55.81 -27.59 -15.54
N ASN A 923 54.49 -27.55 -15.70
CA ASN A 923 53.65 -26.31 -15.76
C ASN A 923 54.12 -25.30 -16.83
N LYS A 924 54.78 -25.77 -17.88
CA LYS A 924 55.21 -24.96 -19.03
C LYS A 924 54.78 -25.62 -20.32
N LEU A 925 54.30 -24.80 -21.29
CA LEU A 925 54.17 -25.19 -22.66
C LEU A 925 55.55 -25.14 -23.31
N VAL A 926 56.08 -26.28 -23.71
CA VAL A 926 57.33 -26.40 -24.45
C VAL A 926 57.00 -26.49 -25.93
N LEU A 927 57.35 -25.43 -26.68
CA LEU A 927 57.18 -25.34 -28.13
C LEU A 927 58.53 -25.47 -28.79
N ARG A 928 58.63 -26.36 -29.72
CA ARG A 928 59.84 -26.40 -30.67
C ARG A 928 59.32 -25.73 -31.94
N VAL A 929 59.98 -24.59 -32.28
CA VAL A 929 59.62 -23.78 -33.45
C VAL A 929 60.78 -23.69 -34.34
N GLN A 930 60.56 -23.54 -35.66
CA GLN A 930 61.57 -23.21 -36.63
C GLN A 930 61.32 -21.81 -37.14
N THR A 931 62.24 -20.91 -37.01
CA THR A 931 62.17 -19.57 -37.62
C THR A 931 63.13 -19.56 -38.85
N PHE A 932 62.69 -18.83 -39.87
CA PHE A 932 63.47 -18.76 -41.16
C PHE A 932 64.16 -17.41 -41.33
N ALA A 933 64.18 -16.58 -40.25
CA ALA A 933 64.92 -15.33 -40.17
C ALA A 933 65.28 -15.01 -38.72
N ALA A 934 66.22 -14.03 -38.50
CA ALA A 934 66.33 -13.41 -37.17
C ALA A 934 65.07 -12.61 -36.80
N GLY A 935 64.69 -12.61 -35.51
CA GLY A 935 63.48 -11.90 -35.06
C GLY A 935 63.02 -12.26 -33.65
N ARG A 936 61.85 -11.89 -33.33
CA ARG A 936 61.23 -12.14 -32.00
C ARG A 936 59.99 -13.03 -32.15
N VAL A 937 59.95 -14.09 -31.39
CA VAL A 937 58.75 -14.93 -31.27
C VAL A 937 57.97 -14.52 -30.05
N SER A 938 56.66 -14.35 -30.19
CA SER A 938 55.72 -14.14 -29.11
C SER A 938 54.71 -15.31 -29.01
N VAL A 939 54.41 -15.74 -27.80
CA VAL A 939 53.39 -16.77 -27.56
C VAL A 939 52.34 -16.24 -26.60
N LYS A 940 51.11 -16.19 -27.05
CA LYS A 940 50.01 -15.59 -26.30
C LYS A 940 48.79 -16.53 -26.24
N ASN A 941 48.20 -16.65 -25.05
CA ASN A 941 46.89 -17.20 -24.78
C ASN A 941 46.51 -16.97 -23.29
N ARG A 942 45.26 -16.87 -22.92
CA ARG A 942 44.79 -16.65 -21.53
C ARG A 942 45.25 -17.72 -20.53
N ASN A 943 45.61 -18.92 -21.00
CA ASN A 943 46.14 -20.01 -20.17
C ASN A 943 47.66 -20.00 -20.07
N LEU A 944 48.35 -19.04 -20.68
CA LEU A 944 49.78 -18.87 -20.71
C LEU A 944 50.21 -17.52 -20.14
N LYS A 945 51.36 -17.43 -19.52
CA LYS A 945 52.01 -16.13 -19.31
C LYS A 945 52.60 -15.70 -20.65
N THR A 946 52.24 -14.51 -21.14
CA THR A 946 52.76 -13.98 -22.41
C THR A 946 54.30 -14.04 -22.40
N THR A 947 54.86 -14.69 -23.39
CA THR A 947 56.32 -14.90 -23.45
C THR A 947 56.85 -14.41 -24.81
N PHE A 948 57.91 -13.65 -24.76
CA PHE A 948 58.67 -13.18 -25.93
C PHE A 948 60.09 -13.77 -25.89
N LYS A 949 60.58 -14.19 -27.03
CA LYS A 949 62.00 -14.65 -27.15
C LYS A 949 62.60 -14.13 -28.46
N LYS A 950 63.75 -13.42 -28.37
CA LYS A 950 64.47 -12.94 -29.49
C LYS A 950 65.49 -14.02 -29.99
N PHE A 951 65.67 -14.09 -31.29
CA PHE A 951 66.59 -15.00 -31.94
C PHE A 951 67.49 -14.22 -32.95
N ALA A 952 68.79 -14.39 -32.87
CA ALA A 952 69.77 -13.64 -33.69
C ALA A 952 69.86 -14.18 -35.11
N LYS A 953 69.51 -15.43 -35.39
CA LYS A 953 69.52 -16.08 -36.69
C LYS A 953 68.34 -17.03 -36.91
N ALA A 954 68.14 -17.45 -38.16
CA ALA A 954 67.19 -18.52 -38.49
C ALA A 954 67.65 -19.86 -37.83
N GLY A 955 66.66 -20.72 -37.49
CA GLY A 955 66.94 -21.99 -36.85
C GLY A 955 65.85 -22.69 -36.21
N LYS A 956 66.09 -23.83 -35.55
CA LYS A 956 65.13 -24.60 -34.76
C LYS A 956 65.37 -24.28 -33.26
N PHE A 957 64.38 -23.76 -32.61
CA PHE A 957 64.47 -23.27 -31.23
C PHE A 957 63.40 -23.89 -30.33
N THR A 958 63.75 -24.00 -29.06
CA THR A 958 62.78 -24.41 -28.02
C THR A 958 62.36 -23.22 -27.15
N ILE A 959 61.07 -22.97 -27.04
CA ILE A 959 60.49 -21.91 -26.24
C ILE A 959 59.70 -22.57 -25.09
N LYS A 960 60.08 -22.23 -23.83
CA LYS A 960 59.36 -22.68 -22.64
C LYS A 960 58.45 -21.55 -22.15
N VAL A 961 57.15 -21.70 -22.30
CA VAL A 961 56.12 -20.70 -21.94
C VAL A 961 55.43 -21.15 -20.67
N PRO A 962 55.56 -20.43 -19.55
CA PRO A 962 54.88 -20.81 -18.32
C PRO A 962 53.36 -20.76 -18.48
N LEU A 963 52.66 -21.68 -17.86
CA LEU A 963 51.21 -21.60 -17.75
C LEU A 963 50.81 -20.46 -16.79
N SER A 964 49.72 -19.77 -17.06
CA SER A 964 49.10 -18.84 -16.10
C SER A 964 48.44 -19.62 -14.94
N ARG A 965 48.05 -18.93 -13.87
CA ARG A 965 47.31 -19.56 -12.76
C ARG A 965 46.14 -20.38 -13.29
N LYS A 966 45.38 -19.87 -14.26
CA LYS A 966 44.27 -20.56 -14.93
C LYS A 966 44.72 -21.78 -15.71
N GLY A 967 45.85 -21.68 -16.42
CA GLY A 967 46.45 -22.80 -17.16
C GLY A 967 46.91 -23.93 -16.24
N VAL A 968 47.53 -23.63 -15.11
CA VAL A 968 47.99 -24.61 -14.12
C VAL A 968 46.78 -25.32 -13.48
N LYS A 969 45.70 -24.58 -13.14
CA LYS A 969 44.48 -25.17 -12.62
C LYS A 969 43.84 -26.12 -13.65
N GLY A 970 43.76 -25.72 -14.93
CA GLY A 970 43.29 -26.59 -16.02
C GLY A 970 44.15 -27.82 -16.25
N GLN A 971 45.47 -27.71 -16.11
CA GLN A 971 46.37 -28.84 -16.23
C GLN A 971 46.19 -29.85 -15.11
N ARG A 972 46.11 -29.39 -13.87
CA ARG A 972 45.89 -30.27 -12.69
C ARG A 972 44.55 -31.00 -12.79
N ALA A 973 43.52 -30.35 -13.33
CA ALA A 973 42.18 -30.95 -13.55
C ALA A 973 42.09 -31.82 -14.81
N HIS A 974 43.16 -32.04 -15.55
CA HIS A 974 43.18 -32.72 -16.87
C HIS A 974 42.20 -32.15 -17.92
N LYS A 975 41.73 -30.92 -17.74
CA LYS A 975 40.77 -30.21 -18.62
C LYS A 975 41.42 -29.10 -19.46
N LEU A 976 42.73 -29.08 -19.55
CA LEU A 976 43.46 -28.02 -20.27
C LEU A 976 43.39 -28.28 -21.78
N SER A 977 42.66 -27.41 -22.51
CA SER A 977 42.65 -27.38 -23.97
C SER A 977 42.52 -25.92 -24.43
N PHE A 978 43.40 -25.48 -25.31
CA PHE A 978 43.39 -24.14 -25.87
C PHE A 978 44.18 -24.02 -27.17
N LYS A 979 43.89 -23.00 -27.98
CA LYS A 979 44.60 -22.64 -29.18
C LYS A 979 45.59 -21.50 -28.86
N ALA A 980 46.90 -21.81 -28.87
CA ALA A 980 47.94 -20.81 -28.65
C ALA A 980 48.30 -20.06 -29.95
N ARG A 981 48.38 -18.73 -29.87
CA ARG A 981 48.82 -17.88 -30.95
C ARG A 981 50.35 -17.70 -30.83
N VAL A 982 51.08 -18.09 -31.86
CA VAL A 982 52.56 -17.95 -31.94
C VAL A 982 52.87 -16.97 -33.05
N GLY A 983 53.19 -15.75 -32.68
CA GLY A 983 53.56 -14.68 -33.61
C GLY A 983 55.08 -14.59 -33.75
N PHE A 984 55.57 -14.34 -34.95
CA PHE A 984 56.96 -14.06 -35.26
C PHE A 984 57.14 -12.70 -35.91
N LEU A 985 57.94 -11.82 -35.31
CA LEU A 985 58.27 -10.51 -35.78
C LEU A 985 59.73 -10.54 -36.24
N PRO A 986 60.03 -10.45 -37.54
CA PRO A 986 61.37 -10.40 -38.09
C PRO A 986 62.19 -9.18 -37.60
N LYS A 987 63.52 -9.26 -37.59
CA LYS A 987 64.35 -8.12 -37.22
C LYS A 987 64.37 -7.02 -38.29
N SER A 988 64.12 -7.39 -39.50
CA SER A 988 63.97 -6.47 -40.65
C SER A 988 62.67 -5.72 -40.65
N LYS A 989 62.69 -4.39 -40.71
CA LYS A 989 61.48 -3.55 -40.74
C LYS A 989 60.65 -3.74 -42.03
N ALA A 990 61.18 -4.36 -43.07
CA ALA A 990 60.50 -4.62 -44.34
C ALA A 990 59.64 -5.88 -44.36
N GLU A 991 59.56 -6.63 -43.28
CA GLU A 991 58.92 -7.94 -43.23
C GLU A 991 57.72 -8.03 -42.32
N SER A 992 56.61 -8.61 -42.80
CA SER A 992 55.37 -8.75 -42.09
C SER A 992 55.43 -9.79 -40.93
N VAL A 993 54.61 -9.60 -39.90
CA VAL A 993 54.46 -10.54 -38.80
C VAL A 993 53.85 -11.86 -39.30
N SER A 994 54.51 -12.96 -39.06
CA SER A 994 53.98 -14.30 -39.33
C SER A 994 53.27 -14.85 -38.07
N VAL A 995 52.07 -15.37 -38.20
CA VAL A 995 51.32 -15.95 -37.12
C VAL A 995 51.05 -17.43 -37.41
N ALA A 996 51.37 -18.29 -36.46
CA ALA A 996 51.03 -19.71 -36.46
C ALA A 996 50.17 -20.04 -35.22
N PHE A 997 49.22 -20.92 -35.39
CA PHE A 997 48.37 -21.38 -34.32
C PHE A 997 48.65 -22.84 -33.99
N THR A 998 48.58 -23.19 -32.71
CA THR A 998 48.70 -24.56 -32.29
C THR A 998 47.69 -24.93 -31.23
N ASN A 999 46.98 -26.03 -31.43
CA ASN A 999 46.09 -26.56 -30.41
C ASN A 999 46.93 -27.29 -29.34
N VAL A 1000 46.76 -26.94 -28.08
CA VAL A 1000 47.46 -27.51 -26.93
C VAL A 1000 46.39 -28.11 -26.02
N GLY A 1001 46.54 -29.40 -25.69
CA GLY A 1001 45.61 -30.11 -24.82
C GLY A 1001 46.12 -31.54 -24.52
N PHE A 1002 45.45 -32.23 -23.63
CA PHE A 1002 45.70 -33.66 -23.40
C PHE A 1002 44.98 -34.49 -24.48
N LYS A 1003 45.66 -35.47 -25.07
CA LYS A 1003 45.01 -36.47 -25.92
C LYS A 1003 44.15 -37.39 -25.03
N HIS A 1004 42.85 -37.36 -25.18
CA HIS A 1004 42.00 -38.40 -24.60
C HIS A 1004 42.30 -39.73 -25.29
N LYS A 1005 42.78 -40.76 -24.55
CA LYS A 1005 42.76 -42.12 -25.02
C LYS A 1005 41.29 -42.52 -25.07
N ALA A 1006 40.77 -42.78 -26.27
CA ALA A 1006 39.43 -43.35 -26.45
C ALA A 1006 39.40 -44.74 -25.73
N LYS A 1007 38.55 -44.87 -24.73
CA LYS A 1007 38.18 -46.17 -24.15
C LYS A 1007 37.44 -46.96 -25.24
N LYS A 1008 38.04 -48.03 -25.73
CA LYS A 1008 37.38 -49.08 -26.52
C LYS A 1008 36.29 -49.66 -25.64
N LYS A 1009 35.03 -49.41 -26.03
CA LYS A 1009 33.88 -50.15 -25.45
C LYS A 1009 33.98 -51.61 -25.95
N GLY A 1010 34.32 -52.53 -25.02
CA GLY A 1010 34.18 -53.96 -25.25
C GLY A 1010 32.69 -54.30 -25.39
N LYS A 1011 32.34 -54.90 -26.54
CA LYS A 1011 31.07 -55.60 -26.73
C LYS A 1011 31.05 -56.78 -25.81
N LYS A 1012 30.21 -56.79 -24.77
CA LYS A 1012 29.77 -58.03 -24.11
C LYS A 1012 28.45 -58.48 -24.78
N LYS A 1013 28.53 -59.63 -25.41
CA LYS A 1013 27.34 -60.42 -25.77
C LYS A 1013 26.64 -60.92 -24.52
N ARG A 1014 25.45 -60.64 -24.34
CA ARG A 1014 24.31 -61.54 -24.08
C ARG A 1014 23.06 -60.71 -24.04
#